data_9579cad1b16da55a3160d75cda26c48a
#
_entry.id   9579cad1b16da55a3160d75cda26c48a
#
_cell.length_a   1.000
_cell.length_b   1.000
_cell.length_c   1.000
_cell.angle_alpha   90.00
_cell.angle_beta   90.00
_cell.angle_gamma   90.00
#
_symmetry.space_group_name_H-M   'P 1'
#
loop_
_entity.id
_entity.type
_entity.pdbx_description
1 polymer ?
#
loop_
_entity_poly.entity_id
_entity_poly.type
_entity_poly.pdbx_seq_one_letter_code
_entity_poly.pdbx_strand_id
1 'polypeptide(L)'
;MRAQRRVWATAAVTTAAVAGVLVFQGVTGASDADRDGRAADAKSAPVEADVHKAALKTSPDGGSASLARRDTEPFSLLGVTWTDPAAKVTGSVEARTRSAATGAWTGWLPLDTEIDGRTETGRSGVRGTTEPRWVGPSNGVEVRVRAGDGARSGLPAGLRLDTVDPGGTSTPLAAEPAAFAVEETPTEEPATGDEPPVTPPTEDPAEEPTDEPAPTPTTESPAPPSPPPSPSTEPPTPSATPTTPTAAPTPTLTPGPPSTVPRPPIVSRADWKADESLSTEAPDYLDGVKAVFVHHTAQTNAYSCADSAAIVRGLHTYHVKSNGWKDLGYNFIVDKCGTVFEGRKGGVDRPVMGAHTYGFNRDTTGIAVIGMYTDTKAATAATTSVARVAAWKLGQYQGDPAGSVQLTAGANGGNFAGQSFVAGKAYPFRQISGHRDGFNTQCPGGSLHAQLPAIRSLAAGPVTGLTIASVTGANASGSTYYTRSKITVGWKATTPSSFVKGYELLVGGKPVATVKGNVTSAPATLAAGKHSVQVRATHQSGKTSLSPVATVVADTAPPVFSTKPALALRTGTVSTSAVPLTLRWKATDAASLKEVRLTAPVAKTYGPTTSSASHTAKPAKATAWKMTAYDRAGNTAAASVSGTPVILQESAAKKGGKWTTKSSGSYLGGKSYSSSTKGSSLTWTFTGRSAAWVVSRAATSGQAYVYVDGKKAATVDLKSSATKYRQAIWTKSWSAGAKHTVKIVVVGTKGRPALTTDGLVYLK
;
A
#
# COMPACT_ATOMS: atom_id res chain seq x y z
N MET A 1 34.12 40.91 -32.72
CA MET A 1 33.51 42.09 -32.05
C MET A 1 32.75 41.63 -30.81
N ARG A 2 33.11 42.18 -29.68
CA ARG A 2 32.51 42.13 -28.35
C ARG A 2 32.23 40.75 -27.72
N ALA A 3 33.18 40.36 -26.88
CA ALA A 3 33.08 39.39 -25.81
C ALA A 3 32.14 39.89 -24.70
N GLN A 4 31.27 39.02 -24.17
CA GLN A 4 30.61 39.24 -22.86
C GLN A 4 31.14 38.20 -21.88
N ARG A 5 31.77 38.70 -20.83
CA ARG A 5 32.25 37.98 -19.67
C ARG A 5 31.04 37.55 -18.79
N ARG A 6 30.96 36.26 -18.44
CA ARG A 6 30.09 35.77 -17.37
C ARG A 6 30.88 35.78 -16.06
N VAL A 7 30.31 36.49 -15.07
CA VAL A 7 30.79 36.55 -13.69
C VAL A 7 30.18 35.34 -12.95
N TRP A 8 31.06 34.59 -12.29
CA TRP A 8 30.66 33.53 -11.36
C TRP A 8 30.52 34.15 -9.95
N ALA A 9 29.33 34.06 -9.37
CA ALA A 9 29.09 34.37 -7.98
C ALA A 9 29.08 33.03 -7.16
N THR A 10 30.08 32.88 -6.33
CA THR A 10 30.19 31.84 -5.33
C THR A 10 29.31 32.20 -4.12
N ALA A 11 28.26 31.43 -3.87
CA ALA A 11 27.49 31.51 -2.64
C ALA A 11 28.06 30.49 -1.63
N ALA A 12 28.60 31.00 -0.53
CA ALA A 12 29.03 30.19 0.61
C ALA A 12 27.78 29.80 1.44
N VAL A 13 27.58 28.51 1.62
CA VAL A 13 26.55 27.95 2.54
C VAL A 13 27.23 27.71 3.88
N THR A 14 26.84 28.47 4.89
CA THR A 14 27.21 28.26 6.29
C THR A 14 26.25 27.22 6.89
N THR A 15 26.76 26.03 7.18
CA THR A 15 26.08 25.00 7.98
C THR A 15 26.17 25.36 9.47
N ALA A 16 25.02 25.65 10.07
CA ALA A 16 24.88 25.72 11.53
C ALA A 16 24.55 24.34 12.08
N ALA A 17 25.50 23.74 12.82
CA ALA A 17 25.29 22.52 13.55
C ALA A 17 24.55 22.83 14.87
N VAL A 18 23.34 22.33 15.05
CA VAL A 18 22.65 22.30 16.34
C VAL A 18 22.93 20.97 17.01
N ALA A 19 23.77 20.99 18.04
CA ALA A 19 24.00 19.86 18.93
C ALA A 19 22.81 19.72 19.91
N GLY A 20 21.97 18.71 19.72
CA GLY A 20 20.96 18.30 20.67
C GLY A 20 21.57 17.39 21.74
N VAL A 21 21.64 17.87 22.98
CA VAL A 21 22.03 17.09 24.16
C VAL A 21 20.87 16.18 24.55
N LEU A 22 21.01 14.86 24.36
CA LEU A 22 20.14 13.84 24.93
C LEU A 22 20.59 13.56 26.37
N VAL A 23 19.83 14.03 27.35
CA VAL A 23 19.97 13.64 28.75
C VAL A 23 19.23 12.31 28.94
N PHE A 24 19.97 11.22 29.10
CA PHE A 24 19.45 9.96 29.64
C PHE A 24 19.34 10.08 31.16
N GLN A 25 18.10 10.13 31.68
CA GLN A 25 17.87 9.86 33.11
C GLN A 25 17.48 8.39 33.25
N GLY A 26 18.37 7.63 33.88
CA GLY A 26 18.11 6.28 34.31
C GLY A 26 17.10 6.30 35.46
N VAL A 27 16.07 5.48 35.36
CA VAL A 27 15.14 5.19 36.46
C VAL A 27 15.54 3.84 37.04
N THR A 28 16.13 3.92 38.24
CA THR A 28 16.28 2.79 39.17
C THR A 28 14.93 2.51 39.81
N GLY A 29 14.56 1.23 39.93
CA GLY A 29 13.29 0.79 40.47
C GLY A 29 13.06 1.18 41.93
N ALA A 30 11.81 1.45 42.27
CA ALA A 30 11.25 1.41 43.62
C ALA A 30 9.81 0.89 43.56
N SER A 31 9.54 0.00 44.43
CA SER A 31 8.38 -0.81 44.75
C SER A 31 7.05 -0.06 44.89
N ASP A 32 6.00 -0.84 44.65
CA ASP A 32 4.58 -0.58 44.95
C ASP A 32 4.32 0.14 46.26
N ALA A 33 3.54 1.23 46.19
CA ALA A 33 2.69 1.70 47.27
C ALA A 33 1.54 2.52 46.69
N ASP A 34 0.33 2.14 47.05
CA ASP A 34 -0.96 2.75 46.84
C ASP A 34 -0.98 4.27 46.57
N ARG A 35 -1.51 4.67 45.41
CA ARG A 35 -2.13 5.97 45.19
C ARG A 35 -3.46 5.83 44.49
N ASP A 36 -4.50 5.50 45.26
CA ASP A 36 -5.86 5.92 44.98
C ASP A 36 -5.92 7.46 44.98
N GLY A 37 -5.55 8.05 43.85
CA GLY A 37 -5.77 9.44 43.52
C GLY A 37 -6.88 9.52 42.51
N ARG A 38 -8.14 9.43 42.95
CA ARG A 38 -9.30 9.90 42.18
C ARG A 38 -9.03 11.36 41.79
N ALA A 39 -8.58 11.57 40.54
CA ALA A 39 -8.87 12.79 39.82
C ALA A 39 -10.40 12.81 39.68
N ALA A 40 -11.06 13.65 40.43
CA ALA A 40 -12.48 13.95 40.25
C ALA A 40 -12.62 14.41 38.79
N ASP A 41 -13.31 13.58 37.97
CA ASP A 41 -13.80 13.96 36.66
C ASP A 41 -14.60 15.26 36.82
N ALA A 42 -14.00 16.39 36.55
CA ALA A 42 -14.71 17.62 36.28
C ALA A 42 -15.51 17.38 35.00
N LYS A 43 -16.75 16.88 35.17
CA LYS A 43 -17.71 16.77 34.07
C LYS A 43 -17.78 18.10 33.38
N SER A 44 -17.26 18.21 32.19
CA SER A 44 -17.35 19.37 31.31
C SER A 44 -18.84 19.77 31.25
N ALA A 45 -19.18 21.00 31.68
CA ALA A 45 -20.57 21.46 31.70
C ALA A 45 -21.16 21.36 30.25
N PRO A 46 -22.43 20.97 30.13
CA PRO A 46 -23.12 20.95 28.83
C PRO A 46 -23.11 22.37 28.24
N VAL A 47 -23.07 22.44 26.93
CA VAL A 47 -23.17 23.72 26.21
C VAL A 47 -24.62 23.90 25.84
N GLU A 48 -25.24 24.97 26.37
CA GLU A 48 -26.61 25.33 26.01
C GLU A 48 -26.67 25.79 24.55
N ALA A 49 -27.63 25.29 23.82
CA ALA A 49 -27.89 25.66 22.44
C ALA A 49 -29.24 26.37 22.31
N ASP A 50 -29.24 27.47 21.58
CA ASP A 50 -30.42 28.34 21.41
C ASP A 50 -31.15 28.06 20.08
N VAL A 51 -32.49 28.14 20.12
CA VAL A 51 -33.34 28.00 18.92
C VAL A 51 -34.26 29.18 18.78
N HIS A 52 -34.15 29.90 17.66
CA HIS A 52 -35.05 30.99 17.30
C HIS A 52 -36.00 30.58 16.21
N LYS A 53 -37.26 30.93 16.32
CA LYS A 53 -38.35 30.51 15.43
C LYS A 53 -38.99 31.70 14.74
N ALA A 54 -39.17 31.66 13.42
CA ALA A 54 -39.78 32.72 12.66
C ALA A 54 -40.82 32.13 11.65
N ALA A 55 -42.08 32.54 11.77
CA ALA A 55 -43.13 32.09 10.84
C ALA A 55 -42.87 32.64 9.42
N LEU A 56 -43.09 31.81 8.40
CA LEU A 56 -43.09 32.24 7.01
C LEU A 56 -44.47 32.84 6.64
N LYS A 57 -44.48 33.90 5.85
CA LYS A 57 -45.70 34.43 5.27
C LYS A 57 -46.07 33.65 4.01
N THR A 58 -47.22 33.01 4.00
CA THR A 58 -47.76 32.28 2.83
C THR A 58 -48.48 33.27 1.91
N SER A 59 -48.31 33.12 0.61
CA SER A 59 -48.99 33.89 -0.42
C SER A 59 -50.50 33.57 -0.41
N PRO A 60 -51.36 34.49 -0.87
CA PRO A 60 -52.84 34.29 -0.90
C PRO A 60 -53.29 33.07 -1.71
N ASP A 61 -52.54 32.70 -2.73
CA ASP A 61 -52.78 31.51 -3.59
C ASP A 61 -52.26 30.21 -2.98
N GLY A 62 -51.57 30.28 -1.84
CA GLY A 62 -50.98 29.10 -1.18
C GLY A 62 -49.80 28.48 -1.94
N GLY A 63 -49.36 29.02 -3.06
CA GLY A 63 -48.32 28.47 -3.92
C GLY A 63 -46.88 28.82 -3.48
N SER A 64 -46.73 29.81 -2.59
CA SER A 64 -45.41 30.16 -2.06
C SER A 64 -45.46 30.59 -0.58
N ALA A 65 -44.32 30.52 0.08
CA ALA A 65 -44.14 31.10 1.41
C ALA A 65 -42.75 31.72 1.53
N SER A 66 -42.61 32.80 2.30
CA SER A 66 -41.33 33.49 2.41
C SER A 66 -41.10 34.12 3.78
N LEU A 67 -39.85 34.30 4.13
CA LEU A 67 -39.38 35.17 5.18
C LEU A 67 -38.45 36.21 4.52
N ALA A 68 -38.83 37.47 4.55
CA ALA A 68 -38.03 38.55 3.98
C ALA A 68 -36.67 38.65 4.70
N ARG A 69 -35.68 39.17 3.99
CA ARG A 69 -34.34 39.45 4.52
C ARG A 69 -34.44 40.22 5.83
N ARG A 70 -33.75 39.65 6.86
CA ARG A 70 -33.73 40.25 8.20
C ARG A 70 -32.48 39.91 8.95
N ASP A 71 -32.12 40.72 9.90
CA ASP A 71 -31.11 40.45 10.92
C ASP A 71 -31.65 39.44 11.95
N THR A 72 -30.80 38.64 12.50
CA THR A 72 -31.15 37.61 13.47
C THR A 72 -30.10 37.58 14.61
N GLU A 73 -30.47 36.99 15.73
CA GLU A 73 -29.49 36.49 16.71
C GLU A 73 -28.54 35.52 16.01
N PRO A 74 -27.31 35.34 16.54
CA PRO A 74 -26.34 34.42 15.98
C PRO A 74 -26.90 33.01 15.82
N PHE A 75 -26.54 32.35 14.74
CA PHE A 75 -26.87 30.95 14.50
C PHE A 75 -25.85 30.35 13.54
N SER A 76 -25.74 29.02 13.55
CA SER A 76 -24.84 28.30 12.64
C SER A 76 -25.54 27.19 11.86
N LEU A 77 -26.77 26.83 12.24
CA LEU A 77 -27.58 25.81 11.60
C LEU A 77 -29.02 26.30 11.43
N LEU A 78 -29.69 25.93 10.35
CA LEU A 78 -31.08 26.28 10.10
C LEU A 78 -31.85 25.18 9.38
N GLY A 79 -33.18 25.21 9.50
CA GLY A 79 -34.10 24.39 8.73
C GLY A 79 -35.49 25.00 8.74
N VAL A 80 -36.36 24.43 7.92
CA VAL A 80 -37.79 24.82 7.84
C VAL A 80 -38.67 23.69 8.32
N THR A 81 -39.61 23.99 9.20
CA THR A 81 -40.55 23.01 9.76
C THR A 81 -42.01 23.40 9.47
N TRP A 82 -42.93 22.44 9.48
CA TRP A 82 -44.37 22.61 9.29
C TRP A 82 -45.17 21.68 10.22
N THR A 83 -46.48 21.92 10.37
CA THR A 83 -47.29 21.31 11.44
C THR A 83 -47.50 19.82 11.27
N ASP A 84 -47.86 19.34 10.08
CA ASP A 84 -48.18 17.95 9.83
C ASP A 84 -46.89 17.17 9.40
N PRO A 85 -46.37 16.21 10.21
CA PRO A 85 -45.21 15.44 9.86
C PRO A 85 -45.40 14.51 8.64
N ALA A 86 -46.61 14.23 8.25
CA ALA A 86 -46.92 13.41 7.07
C ALA A 86 -47.02 14.24 5.77
N ALA A 87 -47.23 15.54 5.88
CA ALA A 87 -47.24 16.42 4.73
C ALA A 87 -45.84 16.63 4.14
N LYS A 88 -45.76 16.74 2.81
CA LYS A 88 -44.49 16.98 2.10
C LYS A 88 -44.54 18.29 1.34
N VAL A 89 -43.43 18.98 1.29
CA VAL A 89 -43.22 20.08 0.36
C VAL A 89 -42.77 19.50 -0.98
N THR A 90 -43.65 19.50 -1.98
CA THR A 90 -43.39 18.98 -3.33
C THR A 90 -42.75 20.01 -4.25
N GLY A 91 -41.94 20.90 -3.72
CA GLY A 91 -41.32 21.98 -4.49
C GLY A 91 -39.92 22.28 -3.97
N SER A 92 -39.56 23.56 -3.89
CA SER A 92 -38.25 23.96 -3.40
C SER A 92 -38.36 24.73 -2.09
N VAL A 93 -37.45 24.42 -1.17
CA VAL A 93 -37.18 25.21 0.04
C VAL A 93 -35.76 25.72 -0.05
N GLU A 94 -35.57 27.04 0.02
CA GLU A 94 -34.27 27.65 -0.12
C GLU A 94 -34.08 28.75 0.93
N ALA A 95 -32.87 28.84 1.46
CA ALA A 95 -32.44 29.89 2.36
C ALA A 95 -31.18 30.59 1.86
N ARG A 96 -30.93 31.80 2.26
CA ARG A 96 -29.63 32.45 2.16
C ARG A 96 -29.32 33.12 3.48
N THR A 97 -28.03 33.16 3.85
CA THR A 97 -27.58 33.63 5.14
C THR A 97 -26.50 34.69 5.01
N ARG A 98 -26.35 35.52 6.02
CA ARG A 98 -25.28 36.50 6.10
C ARG A 98 -24.24 36.00 7.08
N SER A 99 -22.99 35.87 6.63
CA SER A 99 -21.84 35.49 7.48
C SER A 99 -21.64 36.54 8.57
N ALA A 100 -21.55 36.09 9.82
CA ALA A 100 -21.26 36.95 10.95
C ALA A 100 -19.82 37.53 10.91
N ALA A 101 -18.89 36.81 10.31
CA ALA A 101 -17.49 37.22 10.22
C ALA A 101 -17.24 38.26 9.12
N THR A 102 -17.90 38.11 7.94
CA THR A 102 -17.61 38.95 6.77
C THR A 102 -18.73 39.89 6.37
N GLY A 103 -19.95 39.71 6.92
CA GLY A 103 -21.16 40.43 6.52
C GLY A 103 -21.67 40.05 5.12
N ALA A 104 -21.00 39.14 4.40
CA ALA A 104 -21.38 38.73 3.06
C ALA A 104 -22.60 37.79 3.07
N TRP A 105 -23.50 37.95 2.09
CA TRP A 105 -24.63 37.07 1.89
C TRP A 105 -24.24 35.91 0.98
N THR A 106 -24.71 34.69 1.35
CA THR A 106 -24.60 33.51 0.46
C THR A 106 -25.53 33.63 -0.77
N GLY A 107 -25.30 32.80 -1.78
CA GLY A 107 -26.34 32.46 -2.75
C GLY A 107 -27.49 31.69 -2.05
N TRP A 108 -28.55 31.40 -2.83
CA TRP A 108 -29.64 30.56 -2.37
C TRP A 108 -29.13 29.11 -2.13
N LEU A 109 -29.34 28.62 -0.93
CA LEU A 109 -28.94 27.28 -0.47
C LEU A 109 -30.21 26.41 -0.43
N PRO A 110 -30.29 25.31 -1.18
CA PRO A 110 -31.42 24.41 -1.11
C PRO A 110 -31.42 23.67 0.25
N LEU A 111 -32.62 23.48 0.79
CA LEU A 111 -32.85 22.63 1.99
C LEU A 111 -33.55 21.35 1.53
N ASP A 112 -33.02 20.22 1.97
CA ASP A 112 -33.54 18.89 1.60
C ASP A 112 -34.85 18.62 2.33
N THR A 113 -35.90 18.25 1.57
CA THR A 113 -37.26 17.98 2.06
C THR A 113 -37.60 16.48 2.12
N GLU A 114 -36.63 15.60 1.86
CA GLU A 114 -36.86 14.14 1.76
C GLU A 114 -36.87 13.41 3.11
N ILE A 115 -36.64 14.11 4.23
CA ILE A 115 -36.74 13.53 5.57
C ILE A 115 -38.20 13.16 5.88
N ASP A 116 -38.43 12.03 6.52
CA ASP A 116 -39.73 11.66 7.01
C ASP A 116 -39.88 12.00 8.49
N GLY A 117 -40.66 13.04 8.78
CA GLY A 117 -40.97 13.44 10.16
C GLY A 117 -41.69 12.36 10.98
N ARG A 118 -42.27 11.34 10.33
CA ARG A 118 -43.00 10.24 10.99
C ARG A 118 -42.08 9.19 11.63
N THR A 119 -40.77 9.31 11.54
CA THR A 119 -39.82 8.35 12.19
C THR A 119 -40.03 8.21 13.70
N GLU A 120 -40.59 9.23 14.36
CA GLU A 120 -41.02 9.22 15.76
C GLU A 120 -42.58 9.21 15.90
N THR A 121 -43.26 8.34 15.18
CA THR A 121 -44.71 8.24 15.19
C THR A 121 -45.30 7.95 16.59
N GLY A 122 -46.49 8.52 16.86
CA GLY A 122 -47.20 8.35 18.15
C GLY A 122 -46.85 9.38 19.20
N ARG A 123 -45.89 10.31 18.90
CA ARG A 123 -45.51 11.41 19.78
C ARG A 123 -46.27 12.69 19.41
N SER A 124 -46.82 13.40 20.41
CA SER A 124 -47.43 14.71 20.23
C SER A 124 -46.35 15.77 19.95
N GLY A 125 -46.66 16.73 19.06
CA GLY A 125 -45.77 17.84 18.77
C GLY A 125 -44.67 17.58 17.72
N VAL A 126 -44.60 16.39 17.14
CA VAL A 126 -43.72 16.08 16.01
C VAL A 126 -44.16 16.90 14.80
N ARG A 127 -43.16 17.46 14.07
CA ARG A 127 -43.37 18.32 12.93
C ARG A 127 -42.77 17.73 11.67
N GLY A 128 -43.32 18.08 10.50
CA GLY A 128 -42.65 17.90 9.24
C GLY A 128 -41.48 18.90 9.15
N THR A 129 -40.41 18.53 8.46
CA THR A 129 -39.13 19.27 8.52
C THR A 129 -38.32 19.08 7.25
N THR A 130 -37.45 20.04 6.94
CA THR A 130 -36.29 19.83 6.05
C THR A 130 -35.16 19.21 6.87
N GLU A 131 -34.20 18.55 6.20
CA GLU A 131 -32.90 18.33 6.83
C GLU A 131 -32.30 19.68 7.24
N PRO A 132 -31.76 19.78 8.47
CA PRO A 132 -31.14 21.01 8.93
C PRO A 132 -29.81 21.24 8.20
N ARG A 133 -29.53 22.49 7.82
CA ARG A 133 -28.31 22.84 7.09
C ARG A 133 -27.35 23.66 7.95
N TRP A 134 -26.11 23.19 8.07
CA TRP A 134 -25.02 23.96 8.63
C TRP A 134 -24.59 25.06 7.65
N VAL A 135 -24.53 26.27 8.12
CA VAL A 135 -24.18 27.47 7.34
C VAL A 135 -22.99 28.21 7.93
N GLY A 136 -22.48 27.74 9.09
CA GLY A 136 -21.47 28.42 9.88
C GLY A 136 -22.02 29.69 10.57
N PRO A 137 -21.19 30.39 11.34
CA PRO A 137 -21.62 31.56 12.13
C PRO A 137 -22.28 32.63 11.24
N SER A 138 -23.56 32.84 11.43
CA SER A 138 -24.44 33.73 10.63
C SER A 138 -25.29 34.60 11.55
N ASN A 139 -25.66 35.79 11.06
CA ASN A 139 -26.48 36.77 11.78
C ASN A 139 -27.53 37.45 10.91
N GLY A 140 -27.90 36.84 9.81
CA GLY A 140 -28.97 37.30 8.94
C GLY A 140 -29.47 36.16 8.05
N VAL A 141 -30.78 36.19 7.72
CA VAL A 141 -31.43 35.12 6.95
C VAL A 141 -32.52 35.67 6.04
N GLU A 142 -32.76 34.95 4.94
CA GLU A 142 -33.90 35.10 4.06
C GLU A 142 -34.29 33.68 3.57
N VAL A 143 -35.59 33.40 3.53
CA VAL A 143 -36.14 32.07 3.15
C VAL A 143 -37.20 32.22 2.10
N ARG A 144 -37.23 31.32 1.14
CA ARG A 144 -38.33 31.16 0.18
C ARG A 144 -38.71 29.69 0.01
N VAL A 145 -40.01 29.43 -0.06
CA VAL A 145 -40.59 28.13 -0.32
C VAL A 145 -41.50 28.26 -1.51
N ARG A 146 -41.42 27.35 -2.47
CA ARG A 146 -42.27 27.34 -3.66
C ARG A 146 -42.88 25.94 -3.81
N ALA A 147 -44.18 25.88 -4.01
CA ALA A 147 -44.82 24.63 -4.38
C ALA A 147 -44.35 24.19 -5.78
N GLY A 148 -44.20 22.88 -6.01
CA GLY A 148 -43.90 22.34 -7.31
C GLY A 148 -45.10 22.45 -8.29
N ASP A 149 -44.82 22.48 -9.57
CA ASP A 149 -45.84 22.46 -10.60
C ASP A 149 -46.72 21.22 -10.49
N GLY A 150 -48.05 21.40 -10.34
CA GLY A 150 -49.01 20.33 -10.15
C GLY A 150 -49.35 19.97 -8.70
N ALA A 151 -48.86 20.71 -7.70
CA ALA A 151 -49.25 20.55 -6.30
C ALA A 151 -50.74 20.97 -6.10
N ARG A 152 -51.65 19.99 -6.08
CA ARG A 152 -53.11 20.23 -5.90
C ARG A 152 -53.47 20.72 -4.49
N SER A 153 -52.59 20.58 -3.50
CA SER A 153 -52.85 20.87 -2.08
C SER A 153 -52.13 22.10 -1.51
N GLY A 154 -51.38 22.85 -2.34
CA GLY A 154 -50.57 23.97 -1.84
C GLY A 154 -49.43 23.55 -0.89
N LEU A 155 -48.89 24.51 -0.17
CA LEU A 155 -47.82 24.28 0.82
C LEU A 155 -48.43 23.80 2.15
N PRO A 156 -47.66 22.98 2.96
CA PRO A 156 -48.09 22.58 4.29
C PRO A 156 -48.35 23.77 5.21
N ALA A 157 -49.31 23.62 6.14
CA ALA A 157 -49.63 24.66 7.12
C ALA A 157 -48.53 24.83 8.18
N GLY A 158 -48.44 26.03 8.73
CA GLY A 158 -47.52 26.29 9.87
C GLY A 158 -46.04 26.27 9.51
N LEU A 159 -45.68 26.64 8.29
CA LEU A 159 -44.30 26.81 7.86
C LEU A 159 -43.57 27.85 8.72
N ARG A 160 -42.42 27.47 9.27
CA ARG A 160 -41.56 28.39 10.02
C ARG A 160 -40.10 28.04 9.79
N LEU A 161 -39.25 29.03 9.85
CA LEU A 161 -37.82 28.88 9.96
C LEU A 161 -37.44 28.59 11.44
N ASP A 162 -36.58 27.62 11.65
CA ASP A 162 -35.89 27.37 12.90
C ASP A 162 -34.40 27.57 12.66
N THR A 163 -33.78 28.48 13.43
CA THR A 163 -32.32 28.71 13.45
C THR A 163 -31.75 28.25 14.77
N VAL A 164 -30.58 27.62 14.73
CA VAL A 164 -29.92 27.03 15.92
C VAL A 164 -28.54 27.65 16.09
N ASP A 165 -28.29 28.22 17.26
CA ASP A 165 -26.94 28.45 17.75
C ASP A 165 -26.53 27.24 18.58
N PRO A 166 -25.53 26.45 18.13
CA PRO A 166 -25.09 25.25 18.86
C PRO A 166 -24.26 25.56 20.11
N GLY A 167 -24.05 26.85 20.45
CA GLY A 167 -23.26 27.31 21.58
C GLY A 167 -21.77 26.93 21.50
N GLY A 168 -20.95 27.66 22.23
CA GLY A 168 -19.53 27.37 22.44
C GLY A 168 -18.63 27.58 21.20
N THR A 169 -17.42 28.05 21.47
CA THR A 169 -16.36 28.05 20.45
C THR A 169 -15.90 26.62 20.19
N SER A 170 -15.63 26.29 18.92
CA SER A 170 -15.06 25.01 18.50
C SER A 170 -13.68 24.83 19.16
N THR A 171 -13.61 24.07 20.24
CA THR A 171 -12.34 23.58 20.78
C THR A 171 -12.03 22.26 20.05
N PRO A 172 -10.86 22.10 19.43
CA PRO A 172 -10.50 20.84 18.80
C PRO A 172 -10.61 19.71 19.83
N LEU A 173 -11.39 18.69 19.52
CA LEU A 173 -11.47 17.49 20.35
C LEU A 173 -10.16 16.73 20.22
N ALA A 174 -9.55 16.34 21.34
CA ALA A 174 -8.37 15.49 21.40
C ALA A 174 -8.69 14.01 21.09
N ALA A 175 -9.76 13.75 20.33
CA ALA A 175 -10.16 12.40 19.94
C ALA A 175 -9.39 11.95 18.71
N GLU A 176 -8.73 10.80 18.79
CA GLU A 176 -8.15 10.17 17.61
C GLU A 176 -9.25 9.79 16.61
N PRO A 177 -9.09 10.12 15.31
CA PRO A 177 -10.01 9.64 14.29
C PRO A 177 -10.09 8.11 14.32
N ALA A 178 -11.29 7.56 14.13
CA ALA A 178 -11.47 6.11 14.02
C ALA A 178 -10.76 5.50 12.80
N ALA A 179 -10.41 6.34 11.82
CA ALA A 179 -9.53 6.02 10.69
C ALA A 179 -8.22 6.80 10.83
N PHE A 180 -7.07 6.14 10.67
CA PHE A 180 -5.78 6.82 10.52
C PHE A 180 -5.77 7.57 9.18
N ALA A 181 -5.24 8.79 9.17
CA ALA A 181 -5.03 9.54 7.95
C ALA A 181 -4.14 8.71 6.99
N VAL A 182 -4.68 8.38 5.84
CA VAL A 182 -3.86 7.89 4.72
C VAL A 182 -3.27 9.16 4.11
N GLU A 183 -1.94 9.33 4.15
CA GLU A 183 -1.28 10.35 3.35
C GLU A 183 -1.67 10.09 1.88
N GLU A 184 -2.51 10.94 1.33
CA GLU A 184 -2.78 10.97 -0.10
C GLU A 184 -1.50 11.46 -0.78
N THR A 185 -0.73 10.54 -1.34
CA THR A 185 0.30 10.89 -2.31
C THR A 185 -0.40 11.59 -3.49
N PRO A 186 0.04 12.77 -3.93
CA PRO A 186 -0.54 13.41 -5.10
C PRO A 186 -0.43 12.47 -6.30
N THR A 187 -1.55 12.06 -6.83
CA THR A 187 -1.61 11.31 -8.09
C THR A 187 -1.26 12.30 -9.20
N GLU A 188 -0.09 12.17 -9.80
CA GLU A 188 0.20 12.82 -11.08
C GLU A 188 -0.87 12.38 -12.09
N GLU A 189 -1.53 13.34 -12.71
CA GLU A 189 -2.43 13.10 -13.83
C GLU A 189 -1.67 12.44 -14.98
N PRO A 190 -2.15 11.31 -15.54
CA PRO A 190 -1.54 10.76 -16.74
C PRO A 190 -1.94 11.61 -17.94
N ALA A 191 -0.93 12.05 -18.69
CA ALA A 191 -1.08 12.71 -19.97
C ALA A 191 -1.96 11.88 -20.92
N THR A 192 -2.89 12.56 -21.59
CA THR A 192 -3.78 12.02 -22.61
C THR A 192 -2.98 11.46 -23.79
N GLY A 193 -3.06 10.14 -23.99
CA GLY A 193 -2.62 9.44 -25.18
C GLY A 193 -3.79 8.67 -25.79
N ASP A 194 -4.02 8.87 -27.06
CA ASP A 194 -5.10 8.26 -27.87
C ASP A 194 -5.05 6.72 -27.84
N GLU A 195 -6.17 6.10 -27.47
CA GLU A 195 -6.38 4.67 -27.56
C GLU A 195 -7.42 4.33 -28.66
N PRO A 196 -7.16 3.35 -29.55
CA PRO A 196 -8.11 2.94 -30.58
C PRO A 196 -9.22 2.04 -30.00
N PRO A 197 -10.40 1.96 -30.61
CA PRO A 197 -11.58 1.33 -30.04
C PRO A 197 -11.51 -0.20 -30.00
N VAL A 198 -11.83 -0.76 -28.83
CA VAL A 198 -11.94 -2.21 -28.61
C VAL A 198 -13.38 -2.65 -28.84
N THR A 199 -13.56 -3.68 -29.67
CA THR A 199 -14.82 -4.37 -29.89
C THR A 199 -15.14 -5.33 -28.73
N PRO A 200 -16.42 -5.50 -28.34
CA PRO A 200 -16.80 -6.40 -27.24
C PRO A 200 -16.79 -7.86 -27.65
N PRO A 201 -16.49 -8.78 -26.74
CA PRO A 201 -16.55 -10.22 -27.01
C PRO A 201 -17.97 -10.76 -26.91
N THR A 202 -18.29 -11.66 -27.80
CA THR A 202 -19.52 -12.44 -27.93
C THR A 202 -19.72 -13.38 -26.75
N GLU A 203 -20.94 -13.47 -26.25
CA GLU A 203 -21.39 -14.44 -25.25
C GLU A 203 -21.53 -15.84 -25.89
N ASP A 204 -21.04 -16.86 -25.16
CA ASP A 204 -21.34 -18.27 -25.39
C ASP A 204 -22.27 -18.80 -24.28
N PRO A 205 -23.21 -19.72 -24.59
CA PRO A 205 -24.35 -20.03 -23.71
C PRO A 205 -24.03 -21.03 -22.61
N ALA A 206 -24.74 -20.86 -21.49
CA ALA A 206 -24.68 -21.64 -20.27
C ALA A 206 -25.10 -23.10 -20.43
N GLU A 207 -24.32 -24.01 -19.83
CA GLU A 207 -24.74 -25.39 -19.55
C GLU A 207 -25.48 -25.44 -18.19
N GLU A 208 -26.63 -26.11 -18.18
CA GLU A 208 -27.42 -26.41 -16.99
C GLU A 208 -26.76 -27.49 -16.13
N PRO A 209 -26.82 -27.41 -14.78
CA PRO A 209 -26.44 -28.53 -13.92
C PRO A 209 -27.63 -29.42 -13.60
N THR A 210 -27.42 -30.71 -13.77
CA THR A 210 -28.31 -31.81 -13.43
C THR A 210 -28.52 -31.99 -11.95
N ASP A 211 -29.78 -32.21 -11.55
CA ASP A 211 -30.24 -32.55 -10.21
C ASP A 211 -29.71 -33.90 -9.68
N GLU A 212 -29.24 -33.88 -8.44
CA GLU A 212 -29.10 -35.08 -7.61
C GLU A 212 -29.86 -34.88 -6.29
N PRO A 213 -30.64 -35.89 -5.82
CA PRO A 213 -31.64 -35.69 -4.75
C PRO A 213 -31.03 -35.79 -3.34
N ALA A 214 -31.51 -34.89 -2.44
CA ALA A 214 -31.15 -34.82 -1.04
C ALA A 214 -31.75 -35.95 -0.21
N PRO A 215 -31.10 -36.43 0.89
CA PRO A 215 -31.64 -37.39 1.82
C PRO A 215 -32.62 -36.77 2.82
N THR A 216 -33.68 -37.51 3.09
CA THR A 216 -34.77 -37.21 4.03
C THR A 216 -34.31 -37.13 5.50
N PRO A 217 -34.81 -36.19 6.32
CA PRO A 217 -34.53 -36.16 7.76
C PRO A 217 -35.45 -37.07 8.54
N THR A 218 -34.85 -37.81 9.45
CA THR A 218 -35.55 -38.66 10.45
C THR A 218 -36.08 -37.80 11.59
N THR A 219 -37.38 -37.94 11.85
CA THR A 219 -38.10 -37.28 12.94
C THR A 219 -37.83 -37.99 14.27
N GLU A 220 -37.32 -37.25 15.26
CA GLU A 220 -37.27 -37.68 16.65
C GLU A 220 -38.32 -36.89 17.47
N SER A 221 -39.11 -37.61 18.27
CA SER A 221 -40.27 -37.11 19.00
C SER A 221 -39.88 -36.50 20.34
N PRO A 222 -40.49 -35.40 20.84
CA PRO A 222 -40.11 -34.76 22.09
C PRO A 222 -40.75 -35.43 23.32
N ALA A 223 -39.96 -35.49 24.41
CA ALA A 223 -40.38 -35.96 25.75
C ALA A 223 -41.30 -34.94 26.48
N PRO A 224 -42.15 -35.39 27.41
CA PRO A 224 -43.17 -34.54 28.06
C PRO A 224 -42.60 -33.69 29.23
N PRO A 225 -43.27 -32.56 29.59
CA PRO A 225 -42.81 -31.63 30.63
C PRO A 225 -43.13 -32.08 32.07
N SER A 226 -42.25 -31.75 33.01
CA SER A 226 -42.38 -31.97 34.44
C SER A 226 -43.33 -30.95 35.11
N PRO A 227 -44.01 -31.32 36.22
CA PRO A 227 -45.00 -30.46 36.85
C PRO A 227 -44.42 -29.38 37.79
N PRO A 228 -45.18 -28.29 38.10
CA PRO A 228 -44.72 -27.18 38.93
C PRO A 228 -44.79 -27.50 40.46
N PRO A 229 -43.93 -26.80 41.25
CA PRO A 229 -43.90 -26.94 42.69
C PRO A 229 -45.00 -26.11 43.38
N SER A 230 -45.54 -26.68 44.47
CA SER A 230 -46.56 -26.09 45.33
C SER A 230 -46.07 -24.96 46.24
N PRO A 231 -46.95 -24.04 46.70
CA PRO A 231 -46.58 -22.85 47.44
C PRO A 231 -46.29 -23.12 48.94
N SER A 232 -45.22 -22.46 49.45
CA SER A 232 -44.88 -22.47 50.88
C SER A 232 -45.43 -21.24 51.57
N THR A 233 -46.02 -21.41 52.71
CA THR A 233 -46.65 -20.41 53.60
C THR A 233 -45.61 -19.53 54.31
N GLU A 234 -45.95 -18.23 54.41
CA GLU A 234 -45.19 -17.13 55.02
C GLU A 234 -45.63 -16.98 56.52
N PRO A 235 -44.73 -16.62 57.45
CA PRO A 235 -45.09 -16.10 58.77
C PRO A 235 -44.93 -14.57 58.86
N PRO A 236 -45.64 -13.90 59.84
CA PRO A 236 -45.98 -12.46 59.76
C PRO A 236 -44.84 -11.50 60.18
N THR A 237 -44.89 -10.32 59.58
CA THR A 237 -44.03 -9.15 59.70
C THR A 237 -44.11 -8.40 61.03
N PRO A 238 -43.00 -7.81 61.56
CA PRO A 238 -43.04 -6.73 62.53
C PRO A 238 -42.97 -5.37 61.85
N SER A 239 -43.71 -4.44 62.45
CA SER A 239 -43.97 -3.05 62.09
C SER A 239 -42.74 -2.19 61.88
N ALA A 240 -42.74 -1.34 60.84
CA ALA A 240 -41.65 -0.48 60.38
C ALA A 240 -41.67 0.90 61.06
N THR A 241 -40.48 1.35 61.42
CA THR A 241 -40.14 2.74 61.79
C THR A 241 -39.85 3.55 60.49
N PRO A 242 -40.24 4.83 60.38
CA PRO A 242 -40.06 5.57 59.13
C PRO A 242 -38.60 5.99 58.95
N THR A 243 -37.96 5.44 57.93
CA THR A 243 -36.64 5.88 57.45
C THR A 243 -36.78 6.84 56.30
N THR A 244 -35.96 7.90 56.34
CA THR A 244 -35.71 8.92 55.30
C THR A 244 -35.51 8.28 53.91
N PRO A 245 -36.05 8.84 52.83
CA PRO A 245 -35.90 8.23 51.49
C PRO A 245 -34.42 8.31 51.03
N THR A 246 -33.75 7.16 51.06
CA THR A 246 -32.48 6.93 50.39
C THR A 246 -32.74 7.02 48.89
N ALA A 247 -31.99 7.89 48.19
CA ALA A 247 -32.06 7.97 46.72
C ALA A 247 -31.94 6.57 46.10
N ALA A 248 -32.88 6.22 45.25
CA ALA A 248 -32.87 4.95 44.56
C ALA A 248 -31.55 4.75 43.79
N PRO A 249 -30.92 3.59 43.89
CA PRO A 249 -29.69 3.34 43.12
C PRO A 249 -29.97 3.54 41.63
N THR A 250 -29.18 4.39 40.99
CA THR A 250 -29.20 4.52 39.52
C THR A 250 -29.09 3.13 38.90
N PRO A 251 -30.02 2.71 38.07
CA PRO A 251 -29.97 1.36 37.51
C PRO A 251 -28.66 1.18 36.75
N THR A 252 -27.85 0.25 37.23
CA THR A 252 -26.59 -0.13 36.51
C THR A 252 -27.01 -0.80 35.21
N LEU A 253 -26.93 -0.06 34.13
CA LEU A 253 -27.31 -0.54 32.82
C LEU A 253 -26.37 -1.68 32.39
N THR A 254 -26.92 -2.88 32.15
CA THR A 254 -26.15 -4.03 31.66
C THR A 254 -25.50 -3.68 30.33
N PRO A 255 -24.17 -3.82 30.20
CA PRO A 255 -23.48 -3.62 28.91
C PRO A 255 -24.07 -4.54 27.82
N GLY A 256 -23.97 -4.09 26.56
CA GLY A 256 -24.29 -4.94 25.42
C GLY A 256 -23.32 -6.13 25.28
N PRO A 257 -23.65 -7.15 24.47
CA PRO A 257 -22.77 -8.29 24.26
C PRO A 257 -21.42 -7.87 23.66
N PRO A 258 -20.31 -8.61 23.95
CA PRO A 258 -19.03 -8.34 23.37
C PRO A 258 -19.06 -8.56 21.86
N SER A 259 -18.36 -7.71 21.11
CA SER A 259 -18.23 -7.85 19.67
C SER A 259 -17.08 -8.79 19.29
N THR A 260 -17.22 -9.46 18.16
CA THR A 260 -16.16 -10.28 17.55
C THR A 260 -14.99 -9.44 17.00
N VAL A 261 -15.18 -8.13 16.85
CA VAL A 261 -14.15 -7.19 16.38
C VAL A 261 -13.98 -6.02 17.36
N PRO A 262 -12.81 -5.34 17.39
CA PRO A 262 -12.57 -4.25 18.32
C PRO A 262 -13.50 -3.07 18.11
N ARG A 263 -13.94 -2.45 19.23
CA ARG A 263 -14.70 -1.20 19.21
C ARG A 263 -13.80 -0.06 18.66
N PRO A 264 -14.28 0.73 17.68
CA PRO A 264 -13.56 1.92 17.27
C PRO A 264 -13.60 3.00 18.36
N PRO A 265 -12.66 3.99 18.35
CA PRO A 265 -12.78 5.18 19.16
C PRO A 265 -14.08 5.91 18.83
N ILE A 266 -14.84 6.32 19.85
CA ILE A 266 -16.11 7.04 19.72
C ILE A 266 -16.11 8.18 20.74
N VAL A 267 -16.32 9.40 20.26
CA VAL A 267 -16.51 10.60 21.08
C VAL A 267 -17.86 10.49 21.79
N SER A 268 -17.84 10.46 23.10
CA SER A 268 -19.06 10.30 23.89
C SER A 268 -19.93 11.56 23.86
N ARG A 269 -21.22 11.42 24.27
CA ARG A 269 -22.13 12.56 24.42
C ARG A 269 -21.58 13.62 25.38
N ALA A 270 -20.92 13.19 26.45
CA ALA A 270 -20.25 14.10 27.38
C ALA A 270 -19.07 14.87 26.73
N ASP A 271 -18.29 14.20 25.86
CA ASP A 271 -17.12 14.81 25.21
C ASP A 271 -17.52 15.85 24.17
N TRP A 272 -18.58 15.62 23.36
CA TRP A 272 -19.10 16.64 22.45
C TRP A 272 -20.08 17.62 23.14
N LYS A 273 -20.23 17.50 24.49
CA LYS A 273 -20.99 18.43 25.37
C LYS A 273 -22.48 18.48 25.03
N ALA A 274 -23.11 17.28 24.93
CA ALA A 274 -24.55 17.18 24.75
C ALA A 274 -25.31 17.86 25.89
N ASP A 275 -26.35 18.60 25.57
CA ASP A 275 -27.35 19.03 26.54
C ASP A 275 -28.33 17.91 26.84
N GLU A 276 -28.05 17.14 27.87
CA GLU A 276 -28.87 15.98 28.24
C GLU A 276 -30.26 16.36 28.77
N SER A 277 -30.48 17.65 29.10
CA SER A 277 -31.79 18.18 29.51
C SER A 277 -32.81 18.17 28.36
N LEU A 278 -32.30 18.14 27.12
CA LEU A 278 -33.16 18.04 25.93
C LEU A 278 -33.73 16.63 25.75
N SER A 279 -33.02 15.60 26.16
CA SER A 279 -33.39 14.18 25.98
C SER A 279 -33.69 13.53 27.33
N THR A 280 -34.81 13.92 27.95
CA THR A 280 -35.20 13.49 29.30
C THR A 280 -35.84 12.08 29.35
N GLU A 281 -36.37 11.61 28.21
CA GLU A 281 -37.04 10.30 28.16
C GLU A 281 -36.04 9.15 28.15
N ALA A 282 -36.42 8.02 28.71
CA ALA A 282 -35.61 6.80 28.70
C ALA A 282 -35.41 6.29 27.24
N PRO A 283 -34.21 5.79 26.90
CA PRO A 283 -34.00 5.14 25.60
C PRO A 283 -34.85 3.89 25.43
N ASP A 284 -35.25 3.63 24.17
CA ASP A 284 -35.85 2.34 23.82
C ASP A 284 -34.73 1.39 23.40
N TYR A 285 -34.76 0.16 23.92
CA TYR A 285 -33.80 -0.87 23.59
C TYR A 285 -34.42 -1.98 22.77
N LEU A 286 -33.66 -2.50 21.84
CA LEU A 286 -33.98 -3.62 20.98
C LEU A 286 -33.35 -4.91 21.53
N ASP A 287 -33.79 -6.07 21.02
CA ASP A 287 -33.17 -7.36 21.35
C ASP A 287 -31.78 -7.51 20.70
N GLY A 288 -31.51 -6.75 19.61
CA GLY A 288 -30.26 -6.77 18.91
C GLY A 288 -30.22 -5.83 17.70
N VAL A 289 -29.11 -5.84 16.99
CA VAL A 289 -28.91 -5.11 15.75
C VAL A 289 -28.65 -6.10 14.62
N LYS A 290 -29.56 -6.18 13.66
CA LYS A 290 -29.48 -7.08 12.49
C LYS A 290 -28.91 -6.40 11.27
N ALA A 291 -29.07 -5.06 11.14
CA ALA A 291 -28.53 -4.28 10.01
C ALA A 291 -28.12 -2.87 10.43
N VAL A 292 -27.29 -2.27 9.59
CA VAL A 292 -26.83 -0.89 9.66
C VAL A 292 -27.40 -0.14 8.46
N PHE A 293 -28.06 0.99 8.70
CA PHE A 293 -28.41 1.94 7.67
C PHE A 293 -27.43 3.12 7.66
N VAL A 294 -26.82 3.35 6.52
CA VAL A 294 -25.91 4.48 6.29
C VAL A 294 -26.70 5.65 5.74
N HIS A 295 -26.51 6.80 6.36
CA HIS A 295 -27.16 8.08 6.03
C HIS A 295 -26.12 9.13 5.70
N HIS A 296 -26.55 10.23 5.12
CA HIS A 296 -25.88 11.52 5.17
C HIS A 296 -26.73 12.53 5.93
N THR A 297 -26.14 13.65 6.35
CA THR A 297 -26.88 14.72 7.00
C THR A 297 -27.35 15.81 6.05
N ALA A 298 -27.21 15.61 4.73
CA ALA A 298 -27.56 16.54 3.64
C ALA A 298 -27.01 17.98 3.82
N GLN A 299 -25.96 18.16 4.61
CA GLN A 299 -25.33 19.43 4.93
C GLN A 299 -24.18 19.76 3.97
N THR A 300 -23.58 20.96 4.14
CA THR A 300 -22.40 21.33 3.36
C THR A 300 -21.21 20.43 3.66
N ASN A 301 -20.39 20.13 2.63
CA ASN A 301 -19.09 19.47 2.82
C ASN A 301 -17.98 20.48 3.19
N ALA A 302 -18.25 21.79 3.11
CA ALA A 302 -17.30 22.86 3.36
C ALA A 302 -17.30 23.32 4.85
N TYR A 303 -17.21 22.35 5.78
CA TYR A 303 -17.03 22.61 7.20
C TYR A 303 -15.61 22.21 7.64
N SER A 304 -15.12 22.75 8.74
CA SER A 304 -13.89 22.26 9.40
C SER A 304 -14.22 21.09 10.31
N CYS A 305 -13.36 20.10 10.42
CA CYS A 305 -13.55 19.00 11.40
C CYS A 305 -13.50 19.51 12.85
N ALA A 306 -12.95 20.68 13.11
CA ALA A 306 -13.06 21.36 14.40
C ALA A 306 -14.52 21.75 14.74
N ASP A 307 -15.37 21.96 13.72
CA ASP A 307 -16.78 22.30 13.90
C ASP A 307 -17.67 21.09 14.15
N SER A 308 -17.15 19.85 13.97
CA SER A 308 -17.96 18.62 13.99
C SER A 308 -18.78 18.47 15.26
N ALA A 309 -18.20 18.74 16.43
CA ALA A 309 -18.93 18.68 17.71
C ALA A 309 -20.08 19.71 17.80
N ALA A 310 -19.87 20.93 17.28
CA ALA A 310 -20.91 21.95 17.21
C ALA A 310 -22.02 21.55 16.21
N ILE A 311 -21.66 20.95 15.08
CA ILE A 311 -22.63 20.39 14.11
C ILE A 311 -23.47 19.30 14.79
N VAL A 312 -22.88 18.40 15.55
CA VAL A 312 -23.59 17.33 16.28
C VAL A 312 -24.54 17.91 17.34
N ARG A 313 -24.10 18.93 18.12
CA ARG A 313 -24.98 19.66 19.05
C ARG A 313 -26.14 20.33 18.31
N GLY A 314 -25.85 21.01 17.21
CA GLY A 314 -26.88 21.66 16.37
C GLY A 314 -27.92 20.67 15.86
N LEU A 315 -27.50 19.49 15.37
CA LEU A 315 -28.39 18.40 14.95
C LEU A 315 -29.25 17.89 16.10
N HIS A 316 -28.66 17.63 17.27
CA HIS A 316 -29.37 17.19 18.46
C HIS A 316 -30.46 18.20 18.84
N THR A 317 -30.08 19.48 18.98
CA THR A 317 -31.00 20.56 19.33
C THR A 317 -32.14 20.73 18.31
N TYR A 318 -31.81 20.66 17.01
CA TYR A 318 -32.81 20.75 15.94
C TYR A 318 -33.79 19.58 15.99
N HIS A 319 -33.31 18.34 16.13
CA HIS A 319 -34.18 17.16 16.23
C HIS A 319 -35.12 17.23 17.44
N VAL A 320 -34.65 17.74 18.56
CA VAL A 320 -35.49 17.81 19.77
C VAL A 320 -36.38 19.06 19.79
N LYS A 321 -35.79 20.27 19.68
CA LYS A 321 -36.53 21.55 19.86
C LYS A 321 -37.32 21.97 18.64
N SER A 322 -36.92 21.56 17.42
CA SER A 322 -37.58 21.95 16.17
C SER A 322 -38.49 20.85 15.62
N ASN A 323 -37.99 19.61 15.51
CA ASN A 323 -38.79 18.47 15.00
C ASN A 323 -39.70 17.87 16.07
N GLY A 324 -39.44 18.08 17.35
CA GLY A 324 -40.19 17.50 18.46
C GLY A 324 -39.83 16.01 18.72
N TRP A 325 -38.66 15.56 18.25
CA TRP A 325 -38.18 14.21 18.48
C TRP A 325 -37.68 14.03 19.91
N LYS A 326 -37.65 12.75 20.38
CA LYS A 326 -37.20 12.34 21.69
C LYS A 326 -35.69 12.63 21.92
N ASP A 327 -34.89 12.50 20.87
CA ASP A 327 -33.44 12.68 20.88
C ASP A 327 -32.93 12.79 19.43
N LEU A 328 -31.60 12.82 19.27
CA LEU A 328 -30.96 12.70 17.97
C LEU A 328 -31.44 11.41 17.25
N GLY A 329 -31.78 11.51 15.97
CA GLY A 329 -32.31 10.37 15.21
C GLY A 329 -31.32 9.26 14.99
N TYR A 330 -30.05 9.60 14.71
CA TYR A 330 -28.98 8.68 14.36
C TYR A 330 -28.28 8.12 15.59
N ASN A 331 -27.93 6.83 15.56
CA ASN A 331 -27.17 6.20 16.65
C ASN A 331 -25.70 6.64 16.67
N PHE A 332 -25.12 6.88 15.50
CA PHE A 332 -23.75 7.35 15.34
C PHE A 332 -23.69 8.44 14.27
N ILE A 333 -22.78 9.37 14.43
CA ILE A 333 -22.44 10.37 13.43
C ILE A 333 -20.95 10.27 13.12
N VAL A 334 -20.59 10.41 11.84
CA VAL A 334 -19.21 10.35 11.36
C VAL A 334 -18.90 11.62 10.58
N ASP A 335 -17.82 12.31 10.91
CA ASP A 335 -17.36 13.47 10.15
C ASP A 335 -16.47 13.06 8.96
N LYS A 336 -16.15 14.02 8.09
CA LYS A 336 -15.28 13.75 6.93
C LYS A 336 -13.85 13.37 7.28
N CYS A 337 -13.38 13.68 8.50
CA CYS A 337 -12.06 13.30 9.01
C CYS A 337 -12.05 11.89 9.64
N GLY A 338 -13.22 11.25 9.74
CA GLY A 338 -13.36 9.91 10.29
C GLY A 338 -13.60 9.87 11.81
N THR A 339 -13.81 11.01 12.48
CA THR A 339 -14.23 11.02 13.88
C THR A 339 -15.63 10.47 14.00
N VAL A 340 -15.83 9.55 14.93
CA VAL A 340 -17.13 8.94 15.24
C VAL A 340 -17.68 9.56 16.52
N PHE A 341 -18.91 10.02 16.48
CA PHE A 341 -19.63 10.59 17.62
C PHE A 341 -20.77 9.66 18.04
N GLU A 342 -20.92 9.46 19.37
CA GLU A 342 -22.15 8.88 19.91
C GLU A 342 -23.31 9.84 19.59
N GLY A 343 -24.34 9.32 18.95
CA GLY A 343 -25.52 10.10 18.61
C GLY A 343 -26.62 9.93 19.65
N ARG A 344 -27.63 9.07 19.35
CA ARG A 344 -28.79 8.85 20.22
C ARG A 344 -28.39 8.27 21.57
N LYS A 345 -28.94 8.85 22.64
CA LYS A 345 -28.74 8.48 24.05
C LYS A 345 -29.06 6.99 24.30
N GLY A 346 -28.33 6.39 25.22
CA GLY A 346 -28.61 5.02 25.67
C GLY A 346 -27.40 4.10 25.76
N GLY A 347 -26.22 4.60 25.34
CA GLY A 347 -24.95 3.89 25.39
C GLY A 347 -24.61 3.19 24.07
N VAL A 348 -23.38 3.42 23.61
CA VAL A 348 -22.88 2.95 22.31
C VAL A 348 -22.84 1.43 22.18
N ASP A 349 -22.65 0.70 23.31
CA ASP A 349 -22.56 -0.76 23.35
C ASP A 349 -23.93 -1.44 23.30
N ARG A 350 -25.01 -0.69 23.48
CA ARG A 350 -26.37 -1.23 23.60
C ARG A 350 -27.14 -1.12 22.28
N PRO A 351 -28.18 -1.96 22.07
CA PRO A 351 -29.02 -1.90 20.87
C PRO A 351 -30.10 -0.85 21.02
N VAL A 352 -29.70 0.43 21.02
CA VAL A 352 -30.61 1.56 21.14
C VAL A 352 -31.41 1.71 19.84
N MET A 353 -32.75 1.78 19.93
CA MET A 353 -33.62 2.04 18.79
C MET A 353 -33.44 3.50 18.33
N GLY A 354 -32.99 3.69 17.08
CA GLY A 354 -32.87 5.01 16.44
C GLY A 354 -34.20 5.53 15.90
N ALA A 355 -34.15 6.73 15.34
CA ALA A 355 -35.24 7.33 14.55
C ALA A 355 -34.66 7.83 13.22
N HIS A 356 -34.25 6.91 12.36
CA HIS A 356 -33.46 7.21 11.18
C HIS A 356 -34.03 6.60 9.88
N THR A 357 -34.84 5.52 9.93
CA THR A 357 -35.44 4.91 8.74
C THR A 357 -36.87 4.51 9.05
N TYR A 358 -37.84 5.28 8.57
CA TYR A 358 -39.25 5.01 8.77
C TYR A 358 -39.63 3.58 8.32
N GLY A 359 -40.25 2.84 9.20
CA GLY A 359 -40.62 1.44 8.98
C GLY A 359 -39.50 0.43 9.29
N PHE A 360 -38.24 0.84 9.44
CA PHE A 360 -37.10 -0.06 9.67
C PHE A 360 -36.16 0.40 10.79
N ASN A 361 -36.63 1.19 11.75
CA ASN A 361 -35.84 1.54 12.93
C ASN A 361 -35.60 0.35 13.86
N ARG A 362 -36.56 -0.62 13.87
CA ARG A 362 -36.46 -1.82 14.67
C ARG A 362 -35.37 -2.75 14.15
N ASP A 363 -34.60 -3.35 15.03
CA ASP A 363 -33.49 -4.26 14.72
C ASP A 363 -32.33 -3.64 13.91
N THR A 364 -32.27 -2.30 13.85
CA THR A 364 -31.25 -1.60 13.05
C THR A 364 -30.54 -0.50 13.83
N THR A 365 -29.40 -0.05 13.31
CA THR A 365 -28.68 1.11 13.80
C THR A 365 -28.35 2.06 12.64
N GLY A 366 -28.50 3.37 12.87
CA GLY A 366 -28.23 4.41 11.87
C GLY A 366 -26.87 5.05 12.08
N ILE A 367 -26.09 5.14 11.01
CA ILE A 367 -24.81 5.86 10.96
C ILE A 367 -24.93 6.98 9.93
N ALA A 368 -24.89 8.24 10.37
CA ALA A 368 -24.96 9.41 9.47
C ALA A 368 -23.57 10.00 9.23
N VAL A 369 -23.23 10.24 7.96
CA VAL A 369 -22.01 10.95 7.57
C VAL A 369 -22.33 12.42 7.37
N ILE A 370 -21.65 13.31 8.09
CA ILE A 370 -21.86 14.76 7.97
C ILE A 370 -21.48 15.22 6.56
N GLY A 371 -22.44 15.82 5.85
CA GLY A 371 -22.23 16.36 4.51
C GLY A 371 -23.31 15.97 3.51
N MET A 372 -23.10 16.33 2.24
CA MET A 372 -23.94 16.02 1.08
C MET A 372 -23.16 15.12 0.13
N TYR A 373 -23.66 13.92 -0.13
CA TYR A 373 -22.95 12.90 -0.93
C TYR A 373 -23.76 12.41 -2.14
N THR A 374 -24.58 13.25 -2.70
CA THR A 374 -25.31 12.97 -3.95
C THR A 374 -24.33 12.78 -5.10
N ASP A 375 -23.47 13.79 -5.34
CA ASP A 375 -22.52 13.83 -6.46
C ASP A 375 -21.05 13.77 -6.02
N THR A 376 -20.79 13.91 -4.72
CA THR A 376 -19.44 13.90 -4.14
C THR A 376 -19.23 12.65 -3.32
N LYS A 377 -18.12 11.96 -3.53
CA LYS A 377 -17.74 10.79 -2.71
C LYS A 377 -17.40 11.21 -1.29
N ALA A 378 -17.78 10.40 -0.32
CA ALA A 378 -17.30 10.56 1.05
C ALA A 378 -15.81 10.21 1.12
N ALA A 379 -15.07 10.95 1.96
CA ALA A 379 -13.64 10.74 2.18
C ALA A 379 -13.36 9.32 2.69
N THR A 380 -12.19 8.79 2.36
CA THR A 380 -11.75 7.45 2.78
C THR A 380 -11.75 7.31 4.31
N ALA A 381 -11.38 8.36 5.04
CA ALA A 381 -11.45 8.38 6.50
C ALA A 381 -12.87 8.12 7.02
N ALA A 382 -13.87 8.83 6.46
CA ALA A 382 -15.26 8.65 6.84
C ALA A 382 -15.78 7.24 6.51
N THR A 383 -15.54 6.74 5.29
CA THR A 383 -15.99 5.40 4.89
C THR A 383 -15.32 4.29 5.67
N THR A 384 -14.04 4.48 6.05
CA THR A 384 -13.31 3.58 6.95
C THR A 384 -13.96 3.52 8.33
N SER A 385 -14.33 4.68 8.89
CA SER A 385 -15.01 4.75 10.19
C SER A 385 -16.40 4.14 10.16
N VAL A 386 -17.19 4.40 9.10
CA VAL A 386 -18.49 3.73 8.88
C VAL A 386 -18.32 2.21 8.87
N ALA A 387 -17.31 1.70 8.12
CA ALA A 387 -17.03 0.26 8.06
C ALA A 387 -16.64 -0.32 9.43
N ARG A 388 -15.85 0.40 10.23
CA ARG A 388 -15.43 -0.03 11.59
C ARG A 388 -16.60 -0.06 12.56
N VAL A 389 -17.45 0.98 12.59
CA VAL A 389 -18.64 1.03 13.45
C VAL A 389 -19.61 -0.08 13.06
N ALA A 390 -19.86 -0.25 11.75
CA ALA A 390 -20.77 -1.28 11.25
C ALA A 390 -20.25 -2.70 11.58
N ALA A 391 -18.97 -2.98 11.35
CA ALA A 391 -18.36 -4.27 11.70
C ALA A 391 -18.48 -4.57 13.20
N TRP A 392 -18.20 -3.56 14.04
CA TRP A 392 -18.28 -3.69 15.48
C TRP A 392 -19.71 -3.91 15.97
N LYS A 393 -20.69 -3.11 15.50
CA LYS A 393 -22.11 -3.27 15.90
C LYS A 393 -22.69 -4.59 15.43
N LEU A 394 -22.46 -4.99 14.17
CA LEU A 394 -22.90 -6.28 13.67
C LEU A 394 -22.19 -7.44 14.39
N GLY A 395 -20.91 -7.29 14.69
CA GLY A 395 -20.12 -8.28 15.42
C GLY A 395 -20.62 -8.57 16.83
N GLN A 396 -21.33 -7.63 17.49
CA GLN A 396 -22.00 -7.85 18.77
C GLN A 396 -23.14 -8.89 18.66
N TYR A 397 -23.78 -8.98 17.50
CA TYR A 397 -24.96 -9.81 17.25
C TYR A 397 -24.69 -10.88 16.16
N GLN A 398 -23.43 -11.27 15.96
CA GLN A 398 -22.99 -12.31 15.02
C GLN A 398 -23.38 -12.03 13.56
N GLY A 399 -23.57 -10.76 13.20
CA GLY A 399 -23.86 -10.34 11.83
C GLY A 399 -22.63 -10.41 10.92
N ASP A 400 -22.86 -10.70 9.63
CA ASP A 400 -21.83 -10.63 8.58
C ASP A 400 -21.94 -9.31 7.81
N PRO A 401 -20.99 -8.37 7.89
CA PRO A 401 -21.05 -7.10 7.17
C PRO A 401 -21.22 -7.23 5.65
N ALA A 402 -20.84 -8.36 5.06
CA ALA A 402 -21.05 -8.65 3.63
C ALA A 402 -22.35 -9.42 3.36
N GLY A 403 -23.05 -9.88 4.40
CA GLY A 403 -24.23 -10.70 4.34
C GLY A 403 -25.52 -9.95 4.01
N SER A 404 -26.64 -10.70 4.13
CA SER A 404 -28.00 -10.19 4.00
C SER A 404 -28.85 -10.71 5.16
N VAL A 405 -29.93 -9.97 5.47
CA VAL A 405 -30.84 -10.30 6.57
C VAL A 405 -32.27 -9.95 6.18
N GLN A 406 -33.23 -10.62 6.79
CA GLN A 406 -34.65 -10.27 6.69
C GLN A 406 -35.01 -9.23 7.77
N LEU A 407 -35.55 -8.09 7.36
CA LEU A 407 -36.10 -7.08 8.25
C LEU A 407 -37.61 -6.98 8.06
N THR A 408 -38.36 -6.96 9.18
CA THR A 408 -39.80 -6.79 9.14
C THR A 408 -40.16 -5.33 9.09
N ALA A 409 -40.95 -4.93 8.08
CA ALA A 409 -41.45 -3.56 7.95
C ALA A 409 -42.40 -3.23 9.13
N GLY A 410 -42.09 -2.18 9.88
CA GLY A 410 -42.92 -1.65 10.96
C GLY A 410 -44.03 -0.70 10.47
N ALA A 411 -44.01 -0.31 9.19
CA ALA A 411 -45.00 0.54 8.58
C ALA A 411 -45.12 0.28 7.07
N ASN A 412 -46.26 0.71 6.47
CA ASN A 412 -46.38 0.75 5.02
C ASN A 412 -45.51 1.86 4.44
N GLY A 413 -44.88 1.62 3.30
CA GLY A 413 -44.01 2.59 2.64
C GLY A 413 -43.40 2.06 1.34
N GLY A 414 -42.31 2.62 0.94
CA GLY A 414 -41.54 2.18 -0.23
C GLY A 414 -40.13 2.71 -0.19
N ASN A 415 -39.26 2.14 -1.02
CA ASN A 415 -37.88 2.60 -1.17
C ASN A 415 -37.66 3.43 -2.45
N PHE A 416 -36.47 3.99 -2.60
CA PHE A 416 -36.09 4.80 -3.74
C PHE A 416 -36.14 4.04 -5.09
N ALA A 417 -35.95 2.73 -5.06
CA ALA A 417 -36.01 1.88 -6.25
C ALA A 417 -37.47 1.49 -6.66
N GLY A 418 -38.48 2.01 -5.93
CA GLY A 418 -39.90 1.74 -6.22
C GLY A 418 -40.48 0.47 -5.60
N GLN A 419 -39.71 -0.24 -4.76
CA GLN A 419 -40.23 -1.38 -4.01
C GLN A 419 -41.18 -0.91 -2.90
N SER A 420 -42.40 -1.49 -2.85
CA SER A 420 -43.38 -1.23 -1.79
C SER A 420 -43.16 -2.14 -0.59
N PHE A 421 -43.37 -1.58 0.61
CA PHE A 421 -43.33 -2.28 1.88
C PHE A 421 -44.70 -2.33 2.51
N VAL A 422 -45.06 -3.46 3.10
CA VAL A 422 -46.30 -3.69 3.84
C VAL A 422 -45.93 -3.99 5.29
N ALA A 423 -46.56 -3.27 6.23
CA ALA A 423 -46.34 -3.49 7.66
C ALA A 423 -46.52 -4.97 8.05
N GLY A 424 -45.66 -5.50 8.89
CA GLY A 424 -45.63 -6.88 9.32
C GLY A 424 -44.97 -7.87 8.36
N LYS A 425 -44.65 -7.48 7.11
CA LYS A 425 -43.97 -8.36 6.17
C LYS A 425 -42.43 -8.19 6.25
N ALA A 426 -41.70 -9.29 6.06
CA ALA A 426 -40.24 -9.30 6.03
C ALA A 426 -39.73 -9.09 4.61
N TYR A 427 -38.61 -8.34 4.49
CA TYR A 427 -37.94 -8.01 3.23
C TYR A 427 -36.44 -8.21 3.36
N PRO A 428 -35.75 -8.65 2.31
CA PRO A 428 -34.31 -8.86 2.32
C PRO A 428 -33.56 -7.53 2.20
N PHE A 429 -32.57 -7.33 3.10
CA PHE A 429 -31.64 -6.20 3.08
C PHE A 429 -30.20 -6.69 3.17
N ARG A 430 -29.26 -5.95 2.59
CA ARG A 430 -27.86 -6.13 2.97
C ARG A 430 -27.66 -5.69 4.42
N GLN A 431 -26.83 -6.39 5.18
CA GLN A 431 -26.61 -6.01 6.59
C GLN A 431 -25.97 -4.63 6.77
N ILE A 432 -25.32 -4.08 5.71
CA ILE A 432 -24.98 -2.67 5.62
C ILE A 432 -25.71 -2.12 4.38
N SER A 433 -26.77 -1.36 4.59
CA SER A 433 -27.64 -0.76 3.58
C SER A 433 -27.57 0.76 3.65
N GLY A 434 -28.00 1.46 2.60
CA GLY A 434 -28.24 2.89 2.63
C GLY A 434 -29.69 3.21 3.02
N HIS A 435 -29.97 4.42 3.50
CA HIS A 435 -31.31 4.85 3.84
C HIS A 435 -32.31 4.64 2.69
N ARG A 436 -31.88 4.95 1.47
CA ARG A 436 -32.69 4.78 0.24
C ARG A 436 -33.14 3.33 -0.05
N ASP A 437 -32.49 2.35 0.56
CA ASP A 437 -32.88 0.94 0.40
C ASP A 437 -34.12 0.60 1.23
N GLY A 438 -34.37 1.31 2.34
CA GLY A 438 -35.52 1.15 3.24
C GLY A 438 -36.58 2.24 3.17
N PHE A 439 -36.30 3.37 2.52
CA PHE A 439 -37.18 4.51 2.41
C PHE A 439 -37.04 5.23 1.06
N ASN A 440 -38.10 5.89 0.61
CA ASN A 440 -38.07 6.66 -0.64
C ASN A 440 -37.41 8.03 -0.43
N THR A 441 -36.08 8.05 -0.45
CA THR A 441 -35.21 9.20 -0.28
C THR A 441 -33.94 9.04 -1.11
N GLN A 442 -33.26 10.13 -1.47
CA GLN A 442 -31.93 10.07 -2.08
C GLN A 442 -30.81 9.75 -1.07
N CYS A 443 -31.04 9.94 0.23
CA CYS A 443 -30.08 9.64 1.31
C CYS A 443 -29.60 8.16 1.24
N PRO A 444 -28.28 7.88 1.33
CA PRO A 444 -27.18 8.73 1.75
C PRO A 444 -26.53 9.54 0.61
N GLY A 445 -27.20 9.72 -0.51
CA GLY A 445 -26.69 10.31 -1.73
C GLY A 445 -26.08 9.25 -2.67
N GLY A 446 -26.18 9.48 -3.98
CA GLY A 446 -25.76 8.53 -5.01
C GLY A 446 -24.31 8.06 -4.87
N SER A 447 -23.39 9.01 -4.60
CA SER A 447 -21.97 8.72 -4.49
C SER A 447 -21.60 7.93 -3.24
N LEU A 448 -22.21 8.20 -2.07
CA LEU A 448 -21.94 7.42 -0.86
C LEU A 448 -22.61 6.04 -0.95
N HIS A 449 -23.81 5.94 -1.51
CA HIS A 449 -24.46 4.66 -1.76
C HIS A 449 -23.62 3.75 -2.65
N ALA A 450 -23.00 4.31 -3.70
CA ALA A 450 -22.07 3.58 -4.58
C ALA A 450 -20.80 3.10 -3.86
N GLN A 451 -20.43 3.71 -2.72
CA GLN A 451 -19.30 3.27 -1.89
C GLN A 451 -19.65 2.12 -0.91
N LEU A 452 -20.95 1.79 -0.70
CA LEU A 452 -21.36 0.73 0.23
C LEU A 452 -20.74 -0.65 -0.04
N PRO A 453 -20.57 -1.11 -1.29
CA PRO A 453 -19.86 -2.38 -1.55
C PRO A 453 -18.43 -2.39 -1.01
N ALA A 454 -17.69 -1.28 -1.15
CA ALA A 454 -16.35 -1.13 -0.59
C ALA A 454 -16.36 -1.10 0.94
N ILE A 455 -17.33 -0.40 1.55
CA ILE A 455 -17.54 -0.36 3.00
C ILE A 455 -17.81 -1.78 3.54
N ARG A 456 -18.66 -2.57 2.87
CA ARG A 456 -18.92 -3.98 3.23
C ARG A 456 -17.65 -4.83 3.15
N SER A 457 -16.87 -4.66 2.10
CA SER A 457 -15.61 -5.39 1.91
C SER A 457 -14.58 -5.04 2.99
N LEU A 458 -14.46 -3.76 3.36
CA LEU A 458 -13.59 -3.32 4.45
C LEU A 458 -14.05 -3.90 5.81
N ALA A 459 -15.36 -3.91 6.07
CA ALA A 459 -15.91 -4.39 7.33
C ALA A 459 -15.77 -5.91 7.48
N ALA A 460 -16.00 -6.67 6.39
CA ALA A 460 -16.04 -8.14 6.40
C ALA A 460 -14.66 -8.80 6.17
N GLY A 461 -13.69 -8.13 5.53
CA GLY A 461 -12.44 -8.73 5.08
C GLY A 461 -12.62 -9.78 3.96
N PRO A 462 -11.55 -10.47 3.57
CA PRO A 462 -10.18 -10.45 4.11
C PRO A 462 -9.36 -9.21 3.78
N VAL A 463 -8.10 -9.16 4.24
CA VAL A 463 -7.15 -8.10 3.84
C VAL A 463 -6.86 -8.17 2.35
N THR A 464 -6.97 -7.04 1.65
CA THR A 464 -6.79 -6.93 0.20
C THR A 464 -5.48 -6.22 -0.17
N GLY A 465 -4.99 -6.42 -1.40
CA GLY A 465 -3.81 -5.75 -1.92
C GLY A 465 -2.50 -6.13 -1.21
N LEU A 466 -2.47 -7.26 -0.49
CA LEU A 466 -1.27 -7.71 0.24
C LEU A 466 -0.18 -8.16 -0.73
N THR A 467 0.95 -7.47 -0.72
CA THR A 467 2.12 -7.78 -1.56
C THR A 467 3.42 -7.59 -0.80
N ILE A 468 4.46 -8.36 -1.14
CA ILE A 468 5.82 -8.10 -0.67
C ILE A 468 6.35 -6.89 -1.43
N ALA A 469 6.69 -5.83 -0.72
CA ALA A 469 7.21 -4.58 -1.26
C ALA A 469 8.74 -4.57 -1.36
N SER A 470 9.43 -5.24 -0.43
CA SER A 470 10.89 -5.29 -0.40
C SER A 470 11.42 -6.56 0.28
N VAL A 471 12.61 -6.97 -0.12
CA VAL A 471 13.42 -8.00 0.59
C VAL A 471 14.82 -7.43 0.74
N THR A 472 15.08 -6.78 1.87
CA THR A 472 16.40 -6.22 2.19
C THR A 472 17.33 -7.28 2.75
N GLY A 473 18.67 -7.09 2.62
CA GLY A 473 19.64 -8.13 2.95
C GLY A 473 19.80 -9.21 1.87
N ALA A 474 19.14 -9.01 0.70
CA ALA A 474 19.25 -9.88 -0.46
C ALA A 474 19.49 -9.08 -1.75
N ASN A 475 20.12 -9.72 -2.75
CA ASN A 475 20.34 -9.18 -4.07
C ASN A 475 19.30 -9.75 -5.04
N ALA A 476 18.52 -8.88 -5.68
CA ALA A 476 17.54 -9.31 -6.68
C ALA A 476 18.20 -9.70 -8.00
N SER A 477 17.67 -10.75 -8.62
CA SER A 477 18.02 -11.17 -9.98
C SER A 477 16.80 -11.81 -10.65
N GLY A 478 16.15 -11.06 -11.54
CA GLY A 478 14.83 -11.42 -12.05
C GLY A 478 13.82 -11.50 -10.90
N SER A 479 13.06 -12.57 -10.83
CA SER A 479 12.06 -12.83 -9.78
C SER A 479 12.65 -13.52 -8.53
N THR A 480 13.98 -13.70 -8.45
CA THR A 480 14.63 -14.40 -7.35
C THR A 480 15.54 -13.46 -6.56
N TYR A 481 15.49 -13.58 -5.26
CA TYR A 481 16.37 -12.89 -4.30
C TYR A 481 17.46 -13.84 -3.81
N TYR A 482 18.69 -13.35 -3.70
CA TYR A 482 19.85 -14.13 -3.23
C TYR A 482 20.42 -13.46 -1.98
N THR A 483 20.62 -14.21 -0.93
CA THR A 483 21.12 -13.73 0.35
C THR A 483 22.12 -14.71 0.95
N ARG A 484 22.94 -14.24 1.88
CA ARG A 484 23.76 -15.16 2.68
C ARG A 484 22.93 -15.91 3.72
N SER A 485 21.98 -15.25 4.39
CA SER A 485 21.09 -15.89 5.36
C SER A 485 20.00 -14.92 5.87
N LYS A 486 20.39 -13.73 6.33
CA LYS A 486 19.50 -12.78 6.99
C LYS A 486 18.84 -11.87 5.97
N ILE A 487 17.51 -11.73 6.08
CA ILE A 487 16.69 -10.82 5.28
C ILE A 487 15.74 -10.06 6.19
N THR A 488 15.27 -8.91 5.73
CA THR A 488 14.06 -8.26 6.25
C THR A 488 13.09 -8.12 5.11
N VAL A 489 11.89 -8.65 5.30
CA VAL A 489 10.79 -8.61 4.31
C VAL A 489 9.87 -7.47 4.69
N GLY A 490 9.66 -6.54 3.76
CA GLY A 490 8.67 -5.47 3.87
C GLY A 490 7.47 -5.77 2.97
N TRP A 491 6.26 -5.39 3.42
CA TRP A 491 5.02 -5.60 2.68
C TRP A 491 4.11 -4.39 2.73
N LYS A 492 3.07 -4.41 1.89
CA LYS A 492 2.00 -3.42 1.87
C LYS A 492 0.66 -4.11 1.63
N ALA A 493 -0.41 -3.48 2.07
CA ALA A 493 -1.79 -3.89 1.80
C ALA A 493 -2.62 -2.64 1.45
N THR A 494 -3.73 -2.83 0.70
CA THR A 494 -4.69 -1.75 0.42
C THR A 494 -5.66 -1.57 1.58
N THR A 495 -5.96 -2.66 2.31
CA THR A 495 -6.80 -2.58 3.52
C THR A 495 -6.09 -1.75 4.59
N PRO A 496 -6.73 -0.72 5.17
CA PRO A 496 -6.16 0.08 6.24
C PRO A 496 -5.73 -0.77 7.44
N SER A 497 -4.63 -0.40 8.09
CA SER A 497 -4.08 -1.14 9.24
C SER A 497 -5.06 -1.29 10.40
N SER A 498 -6.02 -0.35 10.53
CA SER A 498 -7.09 -0.42 11.53
C SER A 498 -8.04 -1.63 11.39
N PHE A 499 -8.04 -2.31 10.25
CA PHE A 499 -8.77 -3.56 10.03
C PHE A 499 -7.88 -4.80 10.13
N VAL A 500 -6.57 -4.64 10.29
CA VAL A 500 -5.62 -5.76 10.31
C VAL A 500 -5.28 -6.12 11.74
N LYS A 501 -5.59 -7.35 12.13
CA LYS A 501 -5.24 -7.92 13.44
C LYS A 501 -3.74 -8.14 13.56
N GLY A 502 -3.11 -8.64 12.50
CA GLY A 502 -1.67 -8.90 12.47
C GLY A 502 -1.20 -9.52 11.17
N TYR A 503 0.13 -9.64 11.06
CA TYR A 503 0.80 -10.31 9.95
C TYR A 503 1.72 -11.40 10.48
N GLU A 504 1.90 -12.44 9.65
CA GLU A 504 2.87 -13.49 9.86
C GLU A 504 3.76 -13.59 8.63
N LEU A 505 5.07 -13.53 8.83
CA LEU A 505 6.06 -13.84 7.80
C LEU A 505 6.23 -15.35 7.73
N LEU A 506 5.99 -15.92 6.56
CA LEU A 506 6.06 -17.36 6.31
C LEU A 506 7.29 -17.71 5.47
N VAL A 507 8.04 -18.73 5.90
CA VAL A 507 9.12 -19.34 5.14
C VAL A 507 8.79 -20.82 4.95
N GLY A 508 8.67 -21.27 3.71
CA GLY A 508 8.24 -22.63 3.42
C GLY A 508 6.84 -22.95 3.98
N GLY A 509 5.95 -21.96 4.03
CA GLY A 509 4.59 -22.07 4.59
C GLY A 509 4.51 -22.05 6.12
N LYS A 510 5.64 -22.02 6.83
CA LYS A 510 5.68 -21.98 8.30
C LYS A 510 5.91 -20.55 8.80
N PRO A 511 5.20 -20.07 9.84
CA PRO A 511 5.43 -18.75 10.42
C PRO A 511 6.81 -18.70 11.11
N VAL A 512 7.59 -17.67 10.78
CA VAL A 512 8.90 -17.39 11.38
C VAL A 512 8.91 -16.08 12.17
N ALA A 513 7.94 -15.21 11.92
CA ALA A 513 7.69 -14.00 12.70
C ALA A 513 6.21 -13.64 12.67
N THR A 514 5.71 -13.10 13.79
CA THR A 514 4.33 -12.57 13.93
C THR A 514 4.42 -11.14 14.45
N VAL A 515 3.69 -10.21 13.81
CA VAL A 515 3.69 -8.79 14.16
C VAL A 515 2.27 -8.23 14.17
N LYS A 516 2.06 -7.09 14.86
CA LYS A 516 0.78 -6.39 14.92
C LYS A 516 0.40 -5.80 13.56
N GLY A 517 -0.89 -5.49 13.36
CA GLY A 517 -1.44 -5.00 12.08
C GLY A 517 -0.92 -3.65 11.58
N ASN A 518 -0.25 -2.88 12.42
CA ASN A 518 0.40 -1.62 12.05
C ASN A 518 1.89 -1.77 11.69
N VAL A 519 2.45 -2.98 11.79
CA VAL A 519 3.86 -3.26 11.46
C VAL A 519 3.90 -3.90 10.06
N THR A 520 4.70 -3.34 9.17
CA THR A 520 4.76 -3.73 7.75
C THR A 520 6.09 -4.34 7.34
N SER A 521 6.89 -4.82 8.29
CA SER A 521 8.12 -5.57 8.00
C SER A 521 8.49 -6.51 9.14
N ALA A 522 9.22 -7.58 8.81
CA ALA A 522 9.79 -8.50 9.79
C ALA A 522 11.09 -9.12 9.28
N PRO A 523 12.05 -9.42 10.18
CA PRO A 523 13.27 -10.12 9.84
C PRO A 523 13.04 -11.63 9.77
N ALA A 524 13.88 -12.30 8.95
CA ALA A 524 13.99 -13.75 8.92
C ALA A 524 15.45 -14.20 8.76
N THR A 525 15.80 -15.33 9.36
CA THR A 525 17.08 -16.01 9.12
C THR A 525 16.80 -17.31 8.39
N LEU A 526 17.40 -17.47 7.21
CA LEU A 526 17.18 -18.59 6.32
C LEU A 526 18.33 -19.59 6.44
N ALA A 527 18.01 -20.87 6.47
CA ALA A 527 19.00 -21.94 6.24
C ALA A 527 19.47 -21.91 4.78
N ALA A 528 20.61 -22.52 4.48
CA ALA A 528 21.07 -22.64 3.09
C ALA A 528 20.05 -23.41 2.24
N GLY A 529 19.75 -22.88 1.04
CA GLY A 529 18.81 -23.48 0.11
C GLY A 529 17.79 -22.50 -0.47
N LYS A 530 16.85 -23.04 -1.24
CA LYS A 530 15.76 -22.28 -1.87
C LYS A 530 14.53 -22.26 -0.97
N HIS A 531 13.98 -21.08 -0.73
CA HIS A 531 12.82 -20.85 0.12
C HIS A 531 11.71 -20.12 -0.62
N SER A 532 10.46 -20.50 -0.35
CA SER A 532 9.29 -19.68 -0.63
C SER A 532 9.03 -18.77 0.56
N VAL A 533 8.91 -17.48 0.31
CA VAL A 533 8.62 -16.46 1.32
C VAL A 533 7.30 -15.81 0.99
N GLN A 534 6.41 -15.74 1.98
CA GLN A 534 5.08 -15.12 1.86
C GLN A 534 4.75 -14.36 3.15
N VAL A 535 3.77 -13.49 3.07
CA VAL A 535 3.15 -12.83 4.21
C VAL A 535 1.70 -13.27 4.29
N ARG A 536 1.25 -13.70 5.47
CA ARG A 536 -0.16 -13.94 5.78
C ARG A 536 -0.67 -12.77 6.61
N ALA A 537 -1.73 -12.12 6.15
CA ALA A 537 -2.45 -11.10 6.89
C ALA A 537 -3.71 -11.71 7.51
N THR A 538 -4.02 -11.33 8.75
CA THR A 538 -5.27 -11.67 9.44
C THR A 538 -6.08 -10.39 9.62
N HIS A 539 -7.27 -10.35 9.03
CA HIS A 539 -8.23 -9.28 9.21
C HIS A 539 -8.83 -9.34 10.63
N GLN A 540 -9.38 -8.23 11.15
CA GLN A 540 -10.06 -8.21 12.45
C GLN A 540 -11.23 -9.20 12.55
N SER A 541 -11.90 -9.54 11.43
CA SER A 541 -12.94 -10.55 11.33
C SER A 541 -12.43 -12.00 11.43
N GLY A 542 -11.12 -12.21 11.55
CA GLY A 542 -10.47 -13.52 11.54
C GLY A 542 -10.14 -14.09 10.16
N LYS A 543 -10.69 -13.54 9.07
CA LYS A 543 -10.37 -13.97 7.70
C LYS A 543 -8.91 -13.67 7.36
N THR A 544 -8.27 -14.58 6.63
CA THR A 544 -6.85 -14.45 6.26
C THR A 544 -6.66 -14.29 4.76
N SER A 545 -5.54 -13.68 4.36
CA SER A 545 -5.05 -13.61 2.99
C SER A 545 -3.55 -13.83 2.93
N LEU A 546 -3.04 -14.26 1.77
CA LEU A 546 -1.62 -14.50 1.52
C LEU A 546 -1.11 -13.58 0.41
N SER A 547 0.12 -13.09 0.58
CA SER A 547 0.83 -12.41 -0.50
C SER A 547 1.22 -13.39 -1.62
N PRO A 548 1.52 -12.90 -2.84
CA PRO A 548 2.28 -13.69 -3.81
C PRO A 548 3.60 -14.21 -3.21
N VAL A 549 4.06 -15.37 -3.73
CA VAL A 549 5.32 -15.99 -3.27
C VAL A 549 6.52 -15.22 -3.79
N ALA A 550 7.44 -14.85 -2.92
CA ALA A 550 8.80 -14.44 -3.27
C ALA A 550 9.75 -15.63 -3.15
N THR A 551 10.54 -15.90 -4.19
CA THR A 551 11.59 -16.92 -4.14
C THR A 551 12.88 -16.32 -3.58
N VAL A 552 13.41 -16.89 -2.50
CA VAL A 552 14.67 -16.48 -1.88
C VAL A 552 15.64 -17.68 -1.84
N VAL A 553 16.86 -17.47 -2.32
CA VAL A 553 17.93 -18.46 -2.24
C VAL A 553 18.97 -17.97 -1.21
N ALA A 554 19.10 -18.72 -0.13
CA ALA A 554 20.12 -18.48 0.88
C ALA A 554 21.36 -19.33 0.54
N ASP A 555 22.50 -18.65 0.39
CA ASP A 555 23.76 -19.29 0.02
C ASP A 555 24.93 -18.65 0.77
N THR A 556 25.60 -19.46 1.56
CA THR A 556 26.81 -19.06 2.30
C THR A 556 28.09 -19.63 1.67
N ALA A 557 27.97 -20.51 0.67
CA ALA A 557 29.10 -21.15 0.03
C ALA A 557 29.77 -20.20 -0.96
N PRO A 558 31.08 -19.98 -0.92
CA PRO A 558 31.77 -19.17 -1.91
C PRO A 558 31.84 -19.90 -3.26
N PRO A 559 31.88 -19.18 -4.39
CA PRO A 559 32.14 -19.77 -5.70
C PRO A 559 33.53 -20.46 -5.76
N VAL A 560 33.69 -21.37 -6.68
CA VAL A 560 34.91 -22.16 -6.83
C VAL A 560 35.52 -21.94 -8.22
N PHE A 561 36.84 -21.69 -8.31
CA PHE A 561 37.57 -21.78 -9.56
C PHE A 561 37.83 -23.27 -9.89
N SER A 562 36.90 -23.91 -10.61
CA SER A 562 37.01 -25.30 -11.08
C SER A 562 38.19 -25.48 -12.08
N THR A 563 38.55 -24.39 -12.79
CA THR A 563 39.83 -24.25 -13.50
C THR A 563 40.49 -22.97 -13.01
N LYS A 564 41.65 -23.11 -12.35
CA LYS A 564 42.42 -21.96 -11.89
C LYS A 564 42.86 -21.09 -13.07
N PRO A 565 43.05 -19.78 -12.89
CA PRO A 565 43.55 -18.90 -13.93
C PRO A 565 44.88 -19.41 -14.51
N ALA A 566 44.98 -19.44 -15.83
CA ALA A 566 46.17 -19.85 -16.56
C ALA A 566 46.43 -18.93 -17.76
N LEU A 567 47.70 -18.70 -18.05
CA LEU A 567 48.14 -17.85 -19.15
C LEU A 567 48.74 -18.68 -20.27
N ALA A 568 48.45 -18.28 -21.48
CA ALA A 568 49.09 -18.79 -22.69
C ALA A 568 49.38 -17.68 -23.67
N LEU A 569 50.47 -17.80 -24.44
CA LEU A 569 50.71 -16.91 -25.57
C LEU A 569 49.63 -17.17 -26.65
N ARG A 570 49.24 -16.11 -27.33
CA ARG A 570 48.34 -16.18 -28.48
C ARG A 570 48.94 -15.55 -29.74
N THR A 571 48.36 -15.87 -30.86
CA THR A 571 48.71 -15.20 -32.13
C THR A 571 48.35 -13.72 -32.09
N GLY A 572 49.06 -12.92 -32.86
CA GLY A 572 48.86 -11.47 -32.94
C GLY A 572 50.19 -10.69 -33.08
N THR A 573 50.09 -9.36 -33.10
CA THR A 573 51.27 -8.49 -33.21
C THR A 573 52.02 -8.42 -31.88
N VAL A 574 53.31 -8.68 -31.87
CA VAL A 574 54.22 -8.57 -30.74
C VAL A 574 54.99 -7.27 -30.81
N SER A 575 55.13 -6.61 -29.68
CA SER A 575 56.02 -5.41 -29.58
C SER A 575 56.91 -5.50 -28.33
N THR A 576 57.88 -4.60 -28.24
CA THR A 576 58.75 -4.49 -27.05
C THR A 576 57.99 -3.97 -25.81
N SER A 577 56.75 -3.50 -25.97
CA SER A 577 55.87 -3.05 -24.88
C SER A 577 54.68 -3.94 -24.63
N ALA A 578 54.29 -4.84 -25.57
CA ALA A 578 53.10 -5.63 -25.49
C ALA A 578 53.22 -7.00 -26.18
N VAL A 579 53.04 -8.05 -25.43
CA VAL A 579 53.00 -9.45 -25.90
C VAL A 579 51.57 -9.98 -25.75
N PRO A 580 50.93 -10.48 -26.82
CA PRO A 580 49.58 -11.03 -26.76
C PRO A 580 49.46 -12.30 -25.90
N LEU A 581 48.51 -12.32 -24.98
CA LEU A 581 48.20 -13.42 -24.07
C LEU A 581 46.74 -13.79 -24.10
N THR A 582 46.43 -15.01 -23.81
CA THR A 582 45.10 -15.46 -23.43
C THR A 582 45.11 -15.85 -21.94
N LEU A 583 44.23 -15.23 -21.14
CA LEU A 583 43.90 -15.66 -19.79
C LEU A 583 42.70 -16.58 -19.86
N ARG A 584 42.81 -17.77 -19.28
CA ARG A 584 41.73 -18.77 -19.21
C ARG A 584 41.45 -19.14 -17.76
N TRP A 585 40.18 -19.35 -17.44
CA TRP A 585 39.70 -19.80 -16.14
C TRP A 585 38.35 -20.47 -16.29
N LYS A 586 37.85 -21.13 -15.26
CA LYS A 586 36.45 -21.53 -15.11
C LYS A 586 36.04 -21.35 -13.65
N ALA A 587 35.07 -20.49 -13.40
CA ALA A 587 34.45 -20.37 -12.08
C ALA A 587 33.04 -20.96 -12.11
N THR A 588 32.61 -21.58 -11.03
CA THR A 588 31.30 -22.17 -10.86
C THR A 588 30.80 -21.90 -9.44
N ASP A 589 29.49 -21.88 -9.29
CA ASP A 589 28.83 -21.74 -8.01
C ASP A 589 27.61 -22.66 -7.97
N ALA A 590 27.31 -23.24 -6.81
CA ALA A 590 26.24 -24.20 -6.65
C ALA A 590 24.84 -23.56 -6.77
N ALA A 591 24.69 -22.34 -6.25
CA ALA A 591 23.44 -21.58 -6.32
C ALA A 591 23.39 -20.72 -7.58
N SER A 592 24.30 -19.76 -7.72
CA SER A 592 24.36 -18.93 -8.92
C SER A 592 25.62 -18.05 -8.95
N LEU A 593 26.53 -18.32 -9.86
CA LEU A 593 27.66 -17.42 -10.15
C LEU A 593 27.12 -16.11 -10.75
N LYS A 594 27.57 -14.98 -10.23
CA LYS A 594 27.21 -13.64 -10.71
C LYS A 594 28.18 -13.17 -11.80
N GLU A 595 29.47 -13.13 -11.47
CA GLU A 595 30.51 -12.56 -12.31
C GLU A 595 31.91 -12.99 -11.83
N VAL A 596 32.90 -12.79 -12.71
CA VAL A 596 34.31 -12.90 -12.37
C VAL A 596 34.99 -11.58 -12.69
N ARG A 597 35.65 -10.97 -11.71
CA ARG A 597 36.39 -9.71 -11.89
C ARG A 597 37.88 -9.98 -11.96
N LEU A 598 38.51 -9.46 -12.98
CA LEU A 598 39.97 -9.28 -13.01
C LEU A 598 40.26 -7.96 -12.28
N THR A 599 41.04 -8.01 -11.21
CA THR A 599 41.36 -6.85 -10.37
C THR A 599 42.76 -6.30 -10.64
N ALA A 600 43.65 -7.12 -11.21
CA ALA A 600 44.99 -6.75 -11.66
C ALA A 600 45.36 -7.61 -12.88
N PRO A 601 46.21 -7.10 -13.83
CA PRO A 601 46.85 -5.80 -13.90
C PRO A 601 45.93 -4.68 -14.37
N VAL A 602 44.75 -4.99 -14.82
CA VAL A 602 43.68 -4.08 -15.29
C VAL A 602 42.35 -4.54 -14.75
N ALA A 603 41.51 -3.60 -14.27
CA ALA A 603 40.17 -3.94 -13.80
C ALA A 603 39.24 -4.28 -14.99
N LYS A 604 38.62 -5.46 -14.96
CA LYS A 604 37.63 -5.89 -15.97
C LYS A 604 36.68 -6.91 -15.39
N THR A 605 35.38 -6.72 -15.65
CA THR A 605 34.35 -7.66 -15.24
C THR A 605 33.98 -8.58 -16.41
N TYR A 606 33.79 -9.85 -16.11
CA TYR A 606 33.35 -10.90 -17.02
C TYR A 606 32.06 -11.53 -16.51
N GLY A 607 31.15 -11.85 -17.42
CA GLY A 607 29.92 -12.56 -17.08
C GLY A 607 30.19 -13.98 -16.59
N PRO A 608 29.20 -14.63 -15.99
CA PRO A 608 29.34 -15.93 -15.35
C PRO A 608 29.75 -17.07 -16.29
N THR A 609 29.43 -16.96 -17.57
CA THR A 609 29.76 -17.96 -18.59
C THR A 609 31.11 -17.73 -19.27
N THR A 610 31.75 -16.60 -19.05
CA THR A 610 33.04 -16.26 -19.67
C THR A 610 34.16 -17.05 -19.02
N SER A 611 34.95 -17.76 -19.83
CA SER A 611 36.04 -18.60 -19.34
C SER A 611 37.41 -18.25 -19.95
N SER A 612 37.47 -17.24 -20.81
CA SER A 612 38.72 -16.77 -21.39
C SER A 612 38.65 -15.32 -21.85
N ALA A 613 39.79 -14.64 -21.86
CA ALA A 613 39.91 -13.29 -22.37
C ALA A 613 41.28 -13.02 -22.98
N SER A 614 41.30 -12.14 -23.98
CA SER A 614 42.53 -11.67 -24.61
C SER A 614 43.14 -10.50 -23.83
N HIS A 615 44.41 -10.59 -23.56
CA HIS A 615 45.21 -9.57 -22.88
C HIS A 615 46.57 -9.34 -23.54
N THR A 616 47.30 -8.41 -23.03
CA THR A 616 48.74 -8.20 -23.34
C THR A 616 49.53 -8.01 -22.04
N ALA A 617 50.80 -8.38 -22.08
CA ALA A 617 51.73 -8.07 -21.00
C ALA A 617 53.04 -7.50 -21.51
N LYS A 618 53.67 -6.66 -20.69
CA LYS A 618 55.00 -6.10 -21.01
C LYS A 618 56.07 -7.20 -20.92
N PRO A 619 56.89 -7.37 -21.94
CA PRO A 619 57.96 -8.38 -21.87
C PRO A 619 58.98 -8.03 -20.79
N ALA A 620 59.67 -9.07 -20.29
CA ALA A 620 60.65 -9.03 -19.19
C ALA A 620 60.12 -8.49 -17.86
N LYS A 621 58.80 -8.24 -17.73
CA LYS A 621 58.15 -7.80 -16.48
C LYS A 621 57.19 -8.90 -15.98
N ALA A 622 57.45 -9.38 -14.79
CA ALA A 622 56.49 -10.27 -14.12
C ALA A 622 55.17 -9.53 -13.89
N THR A 623 54.09 -10.11 -14.38
CA THR A 623 52.74 -9.56 -14.25
C THR A 623 51.85 -10.57 -13.58
N ALA A 624 51.12 -10.14 -12.55
CA ALA A 624 50.15 -10.96 -11.85
C ALA A 624 48.73 -10.61 -12.32
N TRP A 625 47.97 -11.63 -12.69
CA TRP A 625 46.52 -11.52 -12.98
C TRP A 625 45.78 -12.02 -11.75
N LYS A 626 45.14 -11.08 -11.02
CA LYS A 626 44.33 -11.37 -9.82
C LYS A 626 42.86 -11.37 -10.21
N MET A 627 42.14 -12.46 -9.90
CA MET A 627 40.73 -12.62 -10.23
C MET A 627 39.95 -12.90 -8.96
N THR A 628 38.71 -12.35 -8.88
CA THR A 628 37.74 -12.66 -7.83
C THR A 628 36.43 -13.06 -8.49
N ALA A 629 35.94 -14.23 -8.18
CA ALA A 629 34.60 -14.69 -8.54
C ALA A 629 33.60 -14.24 -7.47
N TYR A 630 32.41 -13.85 -7.90
CA TYR A 630 31.31 -13.42 -7.06
C TYR A 630 30.10 -14.26 -7.38
N ASP A 631 29.39 -14.76 -6.39
CA ASP A 631 28.05 -15.31 -6.54
C ASP A 631 26.97 -14.20 -6.39
N ARG A 632 25.69 -14.56 -6.55
CA ARG A 632 24.58 -13.63 -6.40
C ARG A 632 24.24 -13.32 -4.93
N ALA A 633 24.60 -14.19 -3.99
CA ALA A 633 24.45 -13.95 -2.55
C ALA A 633 25.52 -13.01 -1.99
N GLY A 634 26.59 -12.75 -2.76
CA GLY A 634 27.68 -11.84 -2.40
C GLY A 634 28.88 -12.56 -1.75
N ASN A 635 28.95 -13.91 -1.81
CA ASN A 635 30.15 -14.61 -1.42
C ASN A 635 31.21 -14.50 -2.52
N THR A 636 32.49 -14.68 -2.17
CA THR A 636 33.61 -14.47 -3.09
C THR A 636 34.68 -15.52 -2.96
N ALA A 637 35.35 -15.81 -4.08
CA ALA A 637 36.57 -16.59 -4.08
C ALA A 637 37.62 -15.90 -4.95
N ALA A 638 38.88 -15.93 -4.53
CA ALA A 638 40.00 -15.32 -5.23
C ALA A 638 40.93 -16.38 -5.83
N ALA A 639 41.49 -16.06 -6.99
CA ALA A 639 42.54 -16.85 -7.61
C ALA A 639 43.49 -15.95 -8.41
N SER A 640 44.73 -16.41 -8.62
CA SER A 640 45.69 -15.60 -9.38
C SER A 640 46.65 -16.50 -10.18
N VAL A 641 47.20 -15.91 -11.21
CA VAL A 641 48.31 -16.47 -11.99
C VAL A 641 49.31 -15.39 -12.32
N SER A 642 50.60 -15.71 -12.30
CA SER A 642 51.66 -14.81 -12.72
C SER A 642 52.37 -15.37 -13.97
N GLY A 643 52.89 -14.49 -14.77
CA GLY A 643 53.72 -14.85 -15.93
C GLY A 643 54.58 -13.71 -16.41
N THR A 644 55.73 -14.07 -16.98
CA THR A 644 56.70 -13.13 -17.55
C THR A 644 56.91 -13.52 -19.01
N PRO A 645 56.39 -12.75 -19.99
CA PRO A 645 56.73 -12.97 -21.37
C PRO A 645 58.20 -12.56 -21.59
N VAL A 646 58.94 -13.37 -22.28
CA VAL A 646 60.35 -13.12 -22.59
C VAL A 646 60.53 -13.20 -24.13
N ILE A 647 61.11 -12.17 -24.72
CA ILE A 647 61.42 -12.11 -26.15
C ILE A 647 62.84 -12.64 -26.33
N LEU A 648 63.00 -13.70 -27.11
CA LEU A 648 64.28 -14.15 -27.64
C LEU A 648 64.39 -13.63 -29.07
N GLN A 649 65.33 -12.72 -29.27
CA GLN A 649 65.60 -12.18 -30.60
C GLN A 649 66.08 -13.31 -31.54
N GLU A 650 66.05 -13.04 -32.84
CA GLU A 650 66.55 -13.95 -33.87
C GLU A 650 68.00 -14.34 -33.60
N SER A 651 68.81 -13.45 -33.05
CA SER A 651 70.21 -13.61 -32.70
C SER A 651 70.49 -14.63 -31.58
N ALA A 652 69.49 -14.88 -30.71
CA ALA A 652 69.56 -15.88 -29.65
C ALA A 652 69.36 -17.33 -30.18
N ALA A 653 69.05 -17.51 -31.47
CA ALA A 653 68.87 -18.82 -32.04
C ALA A 653 70.22 -19.45 -32.51
N LYS A 654 70.35 -20.76 -32.30
CA LYS A 654 71.38 -21.53 -32.99
C LYS A 654 71.04 -21.64 -34.47
N LYS A 655 71.95 -21.13 -35.35
CA LYS A 655 71.78 -21.13 -36.79
C LYS A 655 72.23 -22.44 -37.39
N GLY A 656 71.51 -22.92 -38.42
CA GLY A 656 71.91 -23.97 -39.34
C GLY A 656 71.61 -23.48 -40.78
N GLY A 657 72.58 -23.64 -41.71
CA GLY A 657 72.41 -23.15 -43.08
C GLY A 657 72.62 -21.62 -43.27
N LYS A 658 72.12 -21.05 -44.38
CA LYS A 658 72.34 -19.65 -44.80
C LYS A 658 71.24 -18.74 -44.30
N TRP A 659 71.62 -17.69 -43.55
CA TRP A 659 70.75 -16.62 -43.08
C TRP A 659 71.32 -15.26 -43.29
N THR A 660 70.52 -14.33 -43.76
CA THR A 660 70.86 -12.93 -43.93
C THR A 660 70.22 -12.10 -42.82
N THR A 661 70.91 -11.16 -42.23
CA THR A 661 70.37 -10.16 -41.33
C THR A 661 69.75 -9.01 -42.11
N LYS A 662 68.48 -8.71 -41.75
CA LYS A 662 67.75 -7.52 -42.24
C LYS A 662 67.60 -6.53 -41.07
N SER A 663 67.77 -5.21 -41.33
CA SER A 663 67.63 -4.14 -40.36
C SER A 663 66.47 -3.25 -40.80
N SER A 664 65.51 -2.99 -39.87
CA SER A 664 64.42 -2.04 -40.09
C SER A 664 63.75 -1.79 -38.77
N GLY A 665 63.29 -0.55 -38.51
CA GLY A 665 62.42 -0.22 -37.34
C GLY A 665 61.11 -0.98 -37.29
N SER A 666 60.71 -1.65 -38.39
CA SER A 666 59.52 -2.50 -38.45
C SER A 666 59.73 -3.89 -37.81
N TYR A 667 60.95 -4.34 -37.59
CA TYR A 667 61.25 -5.62 -36.98
C TYR A 667 61.23 -5.55 -35.42
N LEU A 668 61.01 -6.68 -34.78
CA LEU A 668 61.08 -6.76 -33.33
C LEU A 668 62.54 -6.61 -32.87
N GLY A 669 62.85 -5.57 -32.13
CA GLY A 669 64.23 -5.23 -31.77
C GLY A 669 65.09 -4.65 -32.91
N GLY A 670 64.47 -4.23 -34.02
CA GLY A 670 65.12 -3.55 -35.14
C GLY A 670 65.83 -4.46 -36.15
N LYS A 671 65.95 -5.77 -35.91
CA LYS A 671 66.62 -6.76 -36.77
C LYS A 671 65.77 -7.99 -36.99
N SER A 672 66.03 -8.73 -38.08
CA SER A 672 65.42 -10.04 -38.33
C SER A 672 66.35 -10.92 -39.17
N TYR A 673 66.17 -12.23 -39.12
CA TYR A 673 66.84 -13.16 -40.00
C TYR A 673 65.94 -13.57 -41.15
N SER A 674 66.51 -13.57 -42.38
CA SER A 674 65.82 -13.98 -43.58
C SER A 674 66.59 -15.07 -44.29
N SER A 675 65.93 -16.08 -44.84
CA SER A 675 66.54 -17.13 -45.67
C SER A 675 65.53 -17.60 -46.70
N SER A 676 66.03 -17.89 -47.93
CA SER A 676 65.29 -18.57 -49.01
C SER A 676 65.83 -19.99 -49.26
N THR A 677 66.89 -20.39 -48.51
CA THR A 677 67.56 -21.68 -48.72
C THR A 677 66.81 -22.76 -47.96
N LYS A 678 66.30 -23.75 -48.71
CA LYS A 678 65.63 -24.95 -48.19
C LYS A 678 66.51 -25.67 -47.16
N GLY A 679 65.94 -26.06 -46.00
CA GLY A 679 66.69 -26.73 -44.94
C GLY A 679 67.38 -25.79 -43.96
N SER A 680 67.56 -24.49 -44.25
CA SER A 680 68.12 -23.55 -43.29
C SER A 680 67.24 -23.53 -42.03
N SER A 681 67.87 -23.49 -40.84
CA SER A 681 67.11 -23.63 -39.60
C SER A 681 67.60 -22.65 -38.51
N LEU A 682 66.69 -22.34 -37.59
CA LEU A 682 66.94 -21.64 -36.33
C LEU A 682 66.38 -22.43 -35.17
N THR A 683 67.16 -22.55 -34.12
CA THR A 683 66.71 -23.29 -32.91
C THR A 683 66.84 -22.39 -31.66
N TRP A 684 65.76 -22.14 -30.97
CA TRP A 684 65.74 -21.50 -29.64
C TRP A 684 65.57 -22.55 -28.57
N THR A 685 66.26 -22.35 -27.47
CA THR A 685 66.11 -23.17 -26.23
C THR A 685 65.67 -22.23 -25.10
N PHE A 686 64.65 -22.61 -24.36
CA PHE A 686 64.10 -21.81 -23.25
C PHE A 686 63.50 -22.70 -22.20
N THR A 687 63.24 -22.17 -20.98
CA THR A 687 62.46 -22.83 -19.94
C THR A 687 61.18 -22.00 -19.75
N GLY A 688 60.00 -22.59 -20.04
CA GLY A 688 58.74 -21.93 -19.99
C GLY A 688 57.54 -22.84 -20.22
N ARG A 689 56.34 -22.28 -20.12
CA ARG A 689 55.07 -23.02 -20.28
C ARG A 689 54.32 -22.70 -21.59
N SER A 690 54.73 -21.72 -22.35
CA SER A 690 54.15 -21.39 -23.65
C SER A 690 55.17 -20.72 -24.53
N ALA A 691 55.10 -20.93 -25.85
CA ALA A 691 55.97 -20.30 -26.84
C ALA A 691 55.13 -19.80 -28.02
N ALA A 692 55.63 -18.71 -28.65
CA ALA A 692 55.05 -18.12 -29.86
C ALA A 692 56.18 -17.75 -30.82
N TRP A 693 56.10 -18.22 -32.07
CA TRP A 693 57.07 -17.87 -33.11
C TRP A 693 56.64 -16.57 -33.80
N VAL A 694 57.55 -15.59 -33.83
CA VAL A 694 57.31 -14.25 -34.36
C VAL A 694 58.04 -14.06 -35.69
N VAL A 695 57.27 -13.58 -36.69
CA VAL A 695 57.67 -13.51 -38.07
C VAL A 695 57.22 -12.21 -38.73
N SER A 696 57.85 -11.91 -39.90
CA SER A 696 57.27 -11.00 -40.87
C SER A 696 56.61 -11.83 -41.98
N ARG A 697 55.47 -11.32 -42.46
CA ARG A 697 54.62 -12.00 -43.49
C ARG A 697 54.49 -11.07 -44.69
N ALA A 698 54.49 -11.66 -45.91
CA ALA A 698 54.26 -10.93 -47.16
C ALA A 698 53.71 -11.91 -48.22
N ALA A 699 53.31 -11.39 -49.40
CA ALA A 699 52.87 -12.20 -50.52
C ALA A 699 53.94 -13.21 -51.01
N THR A 700 55.23 -12.78 -50.87
CA THR A 700 56.42 -13.56 -51.27
C THR A 700 56.94 -14.52 -50.21
N SER A 701 56.32 -14.50 -48.98
CA SER A 701 56.77 -15.36 -47.88
C SER A 701 56.36 -16.85 -48.08
N GLY A 702 57.29 -17.74 -47.78
CA GLY A 702 57.17 -19.17 -47.91
C GLY A 702 56.63 -19.86 -46.67
N GLN A 703 56.89 -21.17 -46.61
CA GLN A 703 56.51 -22.04 -45.50
C GLN A 703 57.69 -22.46 -44.64
N ALA A 704 57.41 -22.79 -43.37
CA ALA A 704 58.37 -23.38 -42.45
C ALA A 704 57.80 -24.64 -41.78
N TYR A 705 58.68 -25.61 -41.52
CA TYR A 705 58.41 -26.66 -40.55
C TYR A 705 58.80 -26.12 -39.16
N VAL A 706 57.86 -26.33 -38.20
CA VAL A 706 58.10 -26.05 -36.79
C VAL A 706 58.31 -27.38 -36.07
N TYR A 707 59.42 -27.53 -35.41
CA TYR A 707 59.69 -28.70 -34.53
C TYR A 707 59.71 -28.22 -33.08
N VAL A 708 59.15 -29.04 -32.18
CA VAL A 708 59.16 -28.84 -30.75
C VAL A 708 59.81 -30.06 -30.15
N ASP A 709 60.86 -29.88 -29.35
CA ASP A 709 61.61 -30.93 -28.70
C ASP A 709 61.98 -32.09 -29.64
N GLY A 710 62.46 -31.74 -30.84
CA GLY A 710 62.88 -32.65 -31.87
C GLY A 710 61.77 -33.21 -32.75
N LYS A 711 60.48 -33.13 -32.38
CA LYS A 711 59.34 -33.65 -33.13
C LYS A 711 58.68 -32.55 -33.98
N LYS A 712 58.32 -32.85 -35.25
CA LYS A 712 57.61 -31.94 -36.12
C LYS A 712 56.21 -31.63 -35.53
N ALA A 713 55.93 -30.37 -35.20
CA ALA A 713 54.70 -29.91 -34.58
C ALA A 713 53.75 -29.26 -35.60
N ALA A 714 54.29 -28.58 -36.63
CA ALA A 714 53.42 -27.92 -37.61
C ALA A 714 54.19 -27.59 -38.91
N THR A 715 53.44 -27.39 -39.99
CA THR A 715 53.90 -26.66 -41.20
C THR A 715 53.15 -25.33 -41.17
N VAL A 716 53.83 -24.23 -41.18
CA VAL A 716 53.27 -22.87 -41.07
C VAL A 716 53.53 -22.09 -42.35
N ASP A 717 52.50 -21.54 -42.95
CA ASP A 717 52.57 -20.69 -44.12
C ASP A 717 52.60 -19.19 -43.72
N LEU A 718 53.61 -18.48 -44.17
CA LEU A 718 53.82 -17.07 -43.88
C LEU A 718 53.20 -16.16 -44.95
N LYS A 719 52.55 -16.71 -46.01
CA LYS A 719 51.90 -15.90 -47.04
C LYS A 719 50.88 -14.94 -46.42
N SER A 720 50.91 -13.67 -46.88
CA SER A 720 49.92 -12.66 -46.53
C SER A 720 49.78 -11.69 -47.69
N SER A 721 48.56 -11.26 -48.01
CA SER A 721 48.30 -10.29 -49.09
C SER A 721 48.99 -8.93 -48.85
N ALA A 722 49.09 -8.54 -47.58
CA ALA A 722 49.82 -7.35 -47.16
C ALA A 722 51.07 -7.72 -46.34
N THR A 723 52.10 -6.88 -46.36
CA THR A 723 53.27 -7.04 -45.51
C THR A 723 52.89 -6.76 -44.07
N LYS A 724 53.09 -7.73 -43.17
CA LYS A 724 52.81 -7.63 -41.72
C LYS A 724 54.07 -8.00 -40.95
N TYR A 725 54.48 -7.12 -40.06
CA TYR A 725 55.66 -7.32 -39.23
C TYR A 725 55.27 -7.78 -37.79
N ARG A 726 56.21 -8.39 -37.07
CA ARG A 726 56.12 -8.77 -35.68
C ARG A 726 54.93 -9.68 -35.35
N GLN A 727 54.59 -10.58 -36.27
CA GLN A 727 53.43 -11.45 -36.15
C GLN A 727 53.78 -12.76 -35.44
N ALA A 728 53.24 -12.93 -34.22
CA ALA A 728 53.16 -14.29 -33.65
C ALA A 728 52.10 -15.09 -34.40
N ILE A 729 52.51 -16.09 -35.19
CA ILE A 729 51.59 -16.85 -36.07
C ILE A 729 51.45 -18.30 -35.65
N TRP A 730 52.29 -18.78 -34.78
CA TRP A 730 52.28 -20.14 -34.24
C TRP A 730 52.49 -20.05 -32.71
N THR A 731 51.73 -20.85 -31.95
CA THR A 731 51.83 -20.92 -30.52
C THR A 731 51.75 -22.37 -30.03
N LYS A 732 52.41 -22.64 -28.92
CA LYS A 732 52.32 -23.93 -28.19
C LYS A 732 52.29 -23.61 -26.71
N SER A 733 51.46 -24.37 -25.98
CA SER A 733 51.41 -24.31 -24.50
C SER A 733 51.61 -25.71 -23.92
N TRP A 734 52.17 -25.79 -22.74
CA TRP A 734 52.41 -26.98 -21.96
C TRP A 734 51.75 -26.85 -20.60
N SER A 735 51.45 -27.99 -19.96
CA SER A 735 50.81 -27.99 -18.65
C SER A 735 51.73 -27.50 -17.52
N ALA A 736 53.01 -27.70 -17.67
CA ALA A 736 54.07 -27.24 -16.72
C ALA A 736 55.17 -26.49 -17.42
N GLY A 737 55.90 -25.69 -16.65
CA GLY A 737 57.11 -25.06 -17.13
C GLY A 737 58.25 -26.08 -17.20
N ALA A 738 58.86 -26.26 -18.40
CA ALA A 738 59.96 -27.16 -18.63
C ALA A 738 60.96 -26.57 -19.64
N LYS A 739 62.12 -27.21 -19.79
CA LYS A 739 63.07 -26.87 -20.86
C LYS A 739 62.56 -27.39 -22.18
N HIS A 740 62.42 -26.49 -23.17
CA HIS A 740 61.93 -26.80 -24.51
C HIS A 740 62.83 -26.25 -25.59
N THR A 741 62.76 -26.85 -26.76
CA THR A 741 63.36 -26.38 -27.98
C THR A 741 62.31 -26.13 -29.03
N VAL A 742 62.40 -24.99 -29.71
CA VAL A 742 61.60 -24.70 -30.91
C VAL A 742 62.58 -24.51 -32.05
N LYS A 743 62.52 -25.39 -33.06
CA LYS A 743 63.33 -25.32 -34.28
C LYS A 743 62.45 -24.96 -35.49
N ILE A 744 62.79 -23.97 -36.22
CA ILE A 744 62.19 -23.59 -37.49
C ILE A 744 63.06 -24.02 -38.63
N VAL A 745 62.47 -24.64 -39.66
CA VAL A 745 63.22 -25.10 -40.84
C VAL A 745 62.50 -24.53 -42.11
N VAL A 746 63.27 -23.87 -42.95
CA VAL A 746 62.79 -23.29 -44.23
C VAL A 746 62.41 -24.41 -45.20
N VAL A 747 61.15 -24.41 -45.71
CA VAL A 747 60.66 -25.40 -46.67
C VAL A 747 61.19 -25.17 -48.07
N GLY A 748 61.48 -23.96 -48.48
CA GLY A 748 61.87 -23.57 -49.84
C GLY A 748 60.67 -23.64 -50.80
N THR A 749 59.56 -23.08 -50.44
CA THR A 749 58.29 -23.13 -51.18
C THR A 749 58.48 -22.55 -52.62
N LYS A 750 58.10 -23.32 -53.65
CA LYS A 750 58.21 -22.91 -55.06
C LYS A 750 57.52 -21.59 -55.30
N GLY A 751 58.18 -20.64 -55.94
CA GLY A 751 57.70 -19.28 -56.29
C GLY A 751 57.76 -18.27 -55.13
N ARG A 752 57.90 -18.69 -53.87
CA ARG A 752 58.00 -17.83 -52.67
C ARG A 752 58.86 -18.48 -51.58
N PRO A 753 60.15 -18.63 -51.80
CA PRO A 753 61.01 -19.39 -50.87
C PRO A 753 61.40 -18.58 -49.63
N ALA A 754 61.22 -17.28 -49.63
CA ALA A 754 61.69 -16.40 -48.58
C ALA A 754 60.98 -16.57 -47.23
N LEU A 755 61.72 -16.69 -46.15
CA LEU A 755 61.22 -16.73 -44.76
C LEU A 755 61.97 -15.66 -43.98
N THR A 756 61.20 -14.77 -43.26
CA THR A 756 61.74 -13.75 -42.41
C THR A 756 61.20 -13.95 -40.96
N THR A 757 62.09 -14.07 -40.00
CA THR A 757 61.75 -14.31 -38.60
C THR A 757 62.35 -13.26 -37.68
N ASP A 758 61.51 -12.74 -36.77
CA ASP A 758 61.86 -11.72 -35.80
C ASP A 758 62.29 -12.31 -34.42
N GLY A 759 62.06 -13.61 -34.22
CA GLY A 759 62.41 -14.23 -32.95
C GLY A 759 61.35 -15.19 -32.42
N LEU A 760 61.47 -15.51 -31.15
CA LEU A 760 60.56 -16.32 -30.38
C LEU A 760 60.14 -15.60 -29.11
N VAL A 761 58.89 -15.67 -28.75
CA VAL A 761 58.42 -15.28 -27.40
C VAL A 761 58.11 -16.52 -26.61
N TYR A 762 58.51 -16.57 -25.35
CA TYR A 762 58.06 -17.63 -24.43
C TYR A 762 57.52 -17.03 -23.13
N LEU A 763 56.69 -17.78 -22.46
CA LEU A 763 56.11 -17.38 -21.17
C LEU A 763 56.82 -18.20 -20.05
N LYS A 764 57.57 -17.48 -19.21
CA LYS A 764 58.26 -18.01 -18.04
C LYS A 764 57.30 -18.16 -16.88
#